data_2dd464b40572fba0ee1bcc7979b653ff
#
_entry.id   2dd464b40572fba0ee1bcc7979b653ff
#
_cell.length_a   1.000
_cell.length_b   1.000
_cell.length_c   1.000
_cell.angle_alpha   90.00
_cell.angle_beta   90.00
_cell.angle_gamma   90.00
#
_symmetry.space_group_name_H-M   'P 1'
#
loop_
_entity.id
_entity.type
_entity.pdbx_description
1 polymer ?
#
loop_
_entity_poly.entity_id
_entity_poly.type
_entity_poly.pdbx_seq_one_letter_code
_entity_poly.pdbx_strand_id
1 'polypeptide(L)'
;MNIEEHNENALNGALQLAKEYGIAAGDSELKSIDTDHPRFQDVNDKSGRASGWLNPYSNKEGKILRIYINSYHDNLGNAIWDHDGLHSLPPEELKEKDSELKALKEKRMQEKDALLAGNRMELERNLKSLPSVSQHPYLSRKQVSSNGLFVDGNALIIPIHYYGGEFVNAQRIFPDGTKCFFKDCGKKAACHVIQGDDSTILVAEGYATTASCFDATGFTSVMAIDCGNIYSVVESIRLHTKAPIIIVADNDKYEEKNAGVEAAKKVAKAIEGVSIFIPEFQDETSRPTDANDLMLQEGMDELKRQLEPVIAHARMGIPSGYFFSNGWLYQKRESGKEIYNVKISSAVYPVAQSRDKASEDWGLVLKFADSDSHEHQYALPRAALVKDPAAVLEPLVSRGLQYDPHETRALLSYIYTVQPVDRARSVSQVGWYGDVYVLPDEAIGASSETVIYQSFSGAPPGYEQSGSLEDWRENIAAKCMGNSRLVLMVAAGFAGPLLELDNSLESGGFHIRSESSRGKSTALRVCKSLWGAPDKLVTWRATSNGLEGVCFAHNDATLVIDELGQMADENPAEAAQTVYMVTNGSSKQRANRAGGAAGIKTWRLIFVSAGEVSLSNLMAQAGKTVKAGQEVRFIDIPADAGKGLGLFEELHGSPDGASFAEALNSNSKSFYGTAARTFLAQVTADKAGFTSRLKVLMAEFLQNVPDGADGQIKRSANRFALVAAAGELASDITGWPEGESSRGVKACFDAWLAERGEGSHESNQAIESVRARLLTWGDSRFGQAANAPVWGVRTERDFWVYPATFRDELCRGLDHRNVAKVLRDNDFLSDTAAVTKRIPGGGTRKFYVISGRLLGEEPETPVPTQLDGSPYTV
;
A
#
# COMPACT_ATOMS: atom_id res chain seq x y z
N MET A 1 -81.99 27.89 -34.91
CA MET A 1 -80.96 26.97 -34.43
C MET A 1 -80.75 27.35 -32.93
N ASN A 2 -81.02 26.46 -32.06
CA ASN A 2 -80.81 26.73 -30.65
C ASN A 2 -79.30 26.66 -30.36
N ILE A 3 -78.84 27.03 -29.17
CA ILE A 3 -77.41 27.11 -28.85
C ILE A 3 -76.78 25.69 -28.90
N GLU A 4 -77.51 24.68 -28.47
CA GLU A 4 -77.00 23.28 -28.51
C GLU A 4 -76.81 22.79 -29.95
N GLU A 5 -77.73 23.02 -30.81
CA GLU A 5 -77.66 22.67 -32.26
C GLU A 5 -76.58 23.44 -32.98
N HIS A 6 -76.31 24.70 -32.59
CA HIS A 6 -75.20 25.50 -33.10
C HIS A 6 -73.86 24.96 -32.63
N ASN A 7 -73.73 24.59 -31.33
CA ASN A 7 -72.52 24.10 -30.78
C ASN A 7 -72.16 22.73 -31.29
N GLU A 8 -73.12 21.83 -31.49
CA GLU A 8 -72.96 20.54 -32.14
C GLU A 8 -72.45 20.68 -33.59
N ASN A 9 -73.12 21.60 -34.36
CA ASN A 9 -72.67 21.89 -35.73
C ASN A 9 -71.26 22.45 -35.79
N ALA A 10 -70.89 23.31 -34.85
CA ALA A 10 -69.57 23.89 -34.74
C ALA A 10 -68.49 22.82 -34.44
N LEU A 11 -68.74 21.93 -33.47
CA LEU A 11 -67.87 20.83 -33.14
C LEU A 11 -67.68 19.83 -34.29
N ASN A 12 -68.76 19.45 -34.97
CA ASN A 12 -68.71 18.62 -36.13
C ASN A 12 -68.01 19.23 -37.32
N GLY A 13 -68.18 20.54 -37.55
CA GLY A 13 -67.49 21.29 -38.59
C GLY A 13 -65.99 21.38 -38.34
N ALA A 14 -65.55 21.60 -37.07
CA ALA A 14 -64.18 21.58 -36.66
C ALA A 14 -63.51 20.17 -36.82
N LEU A 15 -64.22 19.14 -36.47
CA LEU A 15 -63.76 17.76 -36.70
C LEU A 15 -63.66 17.43 -38.19
N GLN A 16 -64.63 17.81 -39.01
CA GLN A 16 -64.59 17.63 -40.45
C GLN A 16 -63.35 18.36 -41.07
N LEU A 17 -63.11 19.58 -40.64
CA LEU A 17 -61.96 20.33 -41.04
C LEU A 17 -60.64 19.67 -40.62
N ALA A 18 -60.58 19.15 -39.39
CA ALA A 18 -59.45 18.36 -38.96
C ALA A 18 -59.17 17.14 -39.82
N LYS A 19 -60.21 16.44 -40.31
CA LYS A 19 -60.09 15.36 -41.28
C LYS A 19 -59.54 15.81 -42.64
N GLU A 20 -60.06 16.89 -43.18
CA GLU A 20 -59.65 17.47 -44.45
C GLU A 20 -58.17 17.90 -44.48
N TYR A 21 -57.66 18.37 -43.36
CA TYR A 21 -56.25 18.74 -43.19
C TYR A 21 -55.36 17.55 -42.72
N GLY A 22 -55.89 16.35 -42.68
CA GLY A 22 -55.16 15.12 -42.36
C GLY A 22 -54.72 15.02 -40.88
N ILE A 23 -55.38 15.72 -39.98
CA ILE A 23 -55.07 15.72 -38.53
C ILE A 23 -55.87 14.66 -37.81
N ALA A 24 -57.16 14.54 -38.15
CA ALA A 24 -58.01 13.50 -37.59
C ALA A 24 -57.98 12.25 -38.47
N ALA A 25 -58.01 11.04 -37.87
CA ALA A 25 -58.02 9.79 -38.63
C ALA A 25 -59.36 9.56 -39.28
N GLY A 26 -59.42 9.29 -40.60
CA GLY A 26 -60.50 8.89 -41.42
C GLY A 26 -61.92 9.15 -40.91
N ASP A 27 -62.62 8.10 -40.46
CA ASP A 27 -63.99 8.17 -39.90
C ASP A 27 -64.02 8.40 -38.37
N SER A 28 -63.06 9.16 -37.83
CA SER A 28 -63.06 9.52 -36.39
C SER A 28 -64.33 10.17 -35.97
N GLU A 29 -64.93 9.69 -34.89
CA GLU A 29 -66.08 10.30 -34.18
C GLU A 29 -65.54 11.01 -32.97
N LEU A 30 -66.25 12.03 -32.48
CA LEU A 30 -65.97 12.69 -31.22
C LEU A 30 -66.32 11.69 -30.07
N LYS A 31 -65.26 11.29 -29.34
CA LYS A 31 -65.39 10.24 -28.30
C LYS A 31 -65.84 10.76 -26.89
N SER A 32 -66.04 12.10 -26.77
CA SER A 32 -66.54 12.68 -25.51
C SER A 32 -67.18 14.04 -25.79
N ILE A 33 -68.50 14.09 -26.05
CA ILE A 33 -69.27 15.32 -26.29
C ILE A 33 -69.58 16.04 -24.97
N ASP A 34 -69.61 15.37 -23.79
CA ASP A 34 -69.96 15.91 -22.52
C ASP A 34 -68.77 16.55 -21.72
N THR A 35 -67.67 16.81 -22.39
CA THR A 35 -66.50 17.40 -21.72
C THR A 35 -66.14 18.74 -22.31
N ASP A 36 -65.54 19.64 -21.52
CA ASP A 36 -64.98 20.94 -21.97
C ASP A 36 -63.98 20.84 -23.14
N HIS A 37 -63.54 19.62 -23.45
CA HIS A 37 -62.57 19.32 -24.53
C HIS A 37 -62.91 18.04 -25.27
N PRO A 38 -63.83 18.03 -26.21
CA PRO A 38 -64.19 16.88 -27.06
C PRO A 38 -62.95 16.30 -27.76
N ARG A 39 -62.76 14.96 -27.75
CA ARG A 39 -61.57 14.26 -28.26
C ARG A 39 -61.85 13.52 -29.55
N PHE A 40 -60.85 13.46 -30.43
CA PHE A 40 -60.85 12.66 -31.63
C PHE A 40 -59.58 11.82 -31.76
N GLN A 41 -59.54 10.88 -32.65
CA GLN A 41 -58.34 10.11 -32.95
C GLN A 41 -57.44 10.87 -33.92
N ASP A 42 -56.16 11.13 -33.55
CA ASP A 42 -55.14 11.70 -34.42
C ASP A 42 -54.68 10.65 -35.44
N VAL A 43 -54.37 11.14 -36.66
CA VAL A 43 -53.85 10.31 -37.77
C VAL A 43 -52.55 9.59 -37.43
N ASN A 44 -51.74 10.18 -36.57
CA ASN A 44 -50.46 9.62 -36.14
C ASN A 44 -50.59 8.64 -34.96
N ASP A 45 -51.76 8.54 -34.32
CA ASP A 45 -51.98 7.60 -33.20
C ASP A 45 -52.50 6.25 -33.72
N LYS A 46 -51.61 5.30 -33.91
CA LYS A 46 -51.89 3.91 -34.33
C LYS A 46 -52.57 3.07 -33.24
N SER A 47 -52.67 3.55 -32.01
CA SER A 47 -53.28 2.83 -30.89
C SER A 47 -54.80 2.85 -30.86
N GLY A 48 -55.42 3.64 -31.74
CA GLY A 48 -56.90 3.84 -31.80
C GLY A 48 -57.47 4.64 -30.63
N ARG A 49 -56.65 5.32 -29.85
CA ARG A 49 -57.04 6.13 -28.68
C ARG A 49 -57.31 7.56 -29.13
N ALA A 50 -58.14 8.31 -28.37
CA ALA A 50 -58.40 9.71 -28.63
C ALA A 50 -57.20 10.58 -28.15
N SER A 51 -56.31 10.93 -29.08
CA SER A 51 -55.07 11.71 -28.83
C SER A 51 -55.17 13.15 -29.35
N GLY A 52 -56.21 13.51 -30.10
CA GLY A 52 -56.54 14.87 -30.45
C GLY A 52 -57.74 15.40 -29.71
N TRP A 53 -57.84 16.71 -29.55
CA TRP A 53 -58.98 17.36 -28.87
C TRP A 53 -59.31 18.72 -29.47
N LEU A 54 -60.60 19.13 -29.34
CA LEU A 54 -61.14 20.41 -29.72
C LEU A 54 -61.26 21.30 -28.48
N ASN A 55 -60.85 22.53 -28.58
CA ASN A 55 -60.92 23.53 -27.52
C ASN A 55 -61.91 24.63 -27.89
N PRO A 56 -63.20 24.50 -27.54
CA PRO A 56 -64.22 25.47 -27.91
C PRO A 56 -64.10 26.76 -27.08
N TYR A 57 -64.23 27.89 -27.72
CA TYR A 57 -64.35 29.17 -27.07
C TYR A 57 -65.73 29.70 -27.29
N SER A 58 -66.52 29.93 -26.21
CA SER A 58 -67.93 30.33 -26.23
C SER A 58 -68.10 31.76 -25.74
N ASN A 59 -69.18 32.41 -26.17
CA ASN A 59 -69.55 33.68 -25.58
C ASN A 59 -70.23 33.52 -24.21
N LYS A 60 -70.67 34.60 -23.59
CA LYS A 60 -71.29 34.60 -22.26
C LYS A 60 -72.65 33.82 -22.20
N GLU A 61 -73.27 33.55 -23.35
CA GLU A 61 -74.50 32.80 -23.49
C GLU A 61 -74.22 31.31 -23.76
N GLY A 62 -72.98 30.88 -23.78
CA GLY A 62 -72.56 29.46 -24.03
C GLY A 62 -72.52 29.09 -25.51
N LYS A 63 -72.65 30.02 -26.44
CA LYS A 63 -72.56 29.75 -27.89
C LYS A 63 -71.10 29.74 -28.35
N ILE A 64 -70.67 28.61 -28.99
CA ILE A 64 -69.31 28.44 -29.52
C ILE A 64 -69.09 29.45 -30.67
N LEU A 65 -68.09 30.28 -30.56
CA LEU A 65 -67.65 31.27 -31.52
C LEU A 65 -66.43 30.80 -32.29
N ARG A 66 -65.59 30.00 -31.64
CA ARG A 66 -64.31 29.59 -32.19
C ARG A 66 -63.87 28.27 -31.56
N ILE A 67 -63.18 27.36 -32.32
CA ILE A 67 -62.64 26.11 -31.82
C ILE A 67 -61.18 25.99 -32.22
N TYR A 68 -60.32 25.68 -31.23
CA TYR A 68 -58.91 25.35 -31.45
C TYR A 68 -58.77 23.85 -31.59
N ILE A 69 -58.04 23.39 -32.61
CA ILE A 69 -57.81 21.99 -32.91
C ILE A 69 -56.40 21.65 -32.42
N ASN A 70 -56.28 20.67 -31.54
CA ASN A 70 -55.02 20.28 -30.92
C ASN A 70 -54.80 18.76 -30.99
N SER A 71 -53.54 18.32 -31.05
CA SER A 71 -53.14 16.91 -30.94
C SER A 71 -51.91 16.76 -30.08
N TYR A 72 -51.73 15.57 -29.48
CA TYR A 72 -50.49 15.21 -28.78
C TYR A 72 -49.32 14.95 -29.75
N HIS A 73 -49.60 14.62 -31.00
CA HIS A 73 -48.65 14.24 -32.04
C HIS A 73 -48.23 15.38 -32.94
N ASP A 74 -49.11 16.38 -33.12
CA ASP A 74 -48.81 17.57 -33.92
C ASP A 74 -49.07 18.83 -33.10
N ASN A 75 -48.08 19.75 -33.11
CA ASN A 75 -48.19 21.06 -32.47
C ASN A 75 -49.07 22.01 -33.31
N LEU A 76 -50.29 21.57 -33.64
CA LEU A 76 -51.26 22.32 -34.42
C LEU A 76 -52.08 23.30 -33.57
N GLY A 77 -51.44 23.86 -32.51
CA GLY A 77 -52.05 24.92 -31.70
C GLY A 77 -52.45 26.18 -32.46
N ASN A 78 -52.27 26.16 -33.77
CA ASN A 78 -52.58 27.28 -34.68
C ASN A 78 -53.74 26.98 -35.65
N ALA A 79 -54.31 25.79 -35.64
CA ALA A 79 -55.50 25.48 -36.45
C ALA A 79 -56.76 25.92 -35.70
N ILE A 80 -57.57 26.77 -36.33
CA ILE A 80 -58.75 27.40 -35.72
C ILE A 80 -59.91 27.23 -36.70
N TRP A 81 -61.03 26.73 -36.20
CA TRP A 81 -62.32 26.86 -36.89
C TRP A 81 -63.09 28.02 -36.29
N ASP A 82 -63.67 28.93 -37.15
CA ASP A 82 -64.68 29.92 -36.75
C ASP A 82 -65.87 29.94 -37.71
N HIS A 83 -66.80 30.86 -37.52
CA HIS A 83 -68.05 30.93 -38.31
C HIS A 83 -67.77 31.10 -39.82
N ASP A 84 -66.65 31.58 -40.24
CA ASP A 84 -66.26 31.86 -41.63
C ASP A 84 -65.27 30.90 -42.27
N GLY A 85 -64.83 29.86 -41.48
CA GLY A 85 -63.89 28.84 -41.93
C GLY A 85 -62.57 28.79 -41.18
N LEU A 86 -61.55 28.14 -41.77
CA LEU A 86 -60.17 28.01 -41.14
C LEU A 86 -59.35 29.27 -41.42
N HIS A 87 -58.98 30.00 -40.40
CA HIS A 87 -58.15 31.18 -40.48
C HIS A 87 -56.87 31.02 -39.59
N SER A 88 -55.74 31.55 -40.09
CA SER A 88 -54.56 31.77 -39.26
C SER A 88 -54.73 33.08 -38.46
N LEU A 89 -54.50 33.05 -37.14
CA LEU A 89 -54.46 34.26 -36.32
C LEU A 89 -53.30 35.16 -36.74
N PRO A 90 -53.49 36.49 -36.59
CA PRO A 90 -52.38 37.46 -36.75
C PRO A 90 -51.22 37.10 -35.78
N PRO A 91 -49.95 37.33 -36.16
CA PRO A 91 -48.78 36.95 -35.37
C PRO A 91 -48.76 37.54 -33.96
N GLU A 92 -49.41 38.66 -33.67
CA GLU A 92 -49.48 39.28 -32.35
C GLU A 92 -50.50 38.55 -31.46
N GLU A 93 -51.65 38.19 -31.93
CA GLU A 93 -52.68 37.43 -31.18
C GLU A 93 -52.22 35.98 -30.96
N LEU A 94 -51.41 35.40 -31.84
CA LEU A 94 -50.76 34.10 -31.64
C LEU A 94 -49.76 34.12 -30.48
N LYS A 95 -48.97 35.21 -30.34
CA LYS A 95 -48.01 35.35 -29.26
C LYS A 95 -48.70 35.57 -27.89
N GLU A 96 -49.76 36.34 -27.87
CA GLU A 96 -50.53 36.63 -26.67
C GLU A 96 -51.22 35.36 -26.15
N LYS A 97 -51.82 34.58 -27.03
CA LYS A 97 -52.46 33.28 -26.66
C LYS A 97 -51.46 32.17 -26.36
N ASP A 98 -50.29 32.11 -27.00
CA ASP A 98 -49.24 31.21 -26.65
C ASP A 98 -48.70 31.53 -25.22
N SER A 99 -48.65 32.80 -24.88
CA SER A 99 -48.33 33.27 -23.53
C SER A 99 -49.42 32.88 -22.51
N GLU A 100 -50.71 33.07 -22.83
CA GLU A 100 -51.82 32.65 -21.98
C GLU A 100 -51.91 31.13 -21.80
N LEU A 101 -51.70 30.36 -22.86
CA LEU A 101 -51.65 28.89 -22.81
C LEU A 101 -50.45 28.38 -22.01
N LYS A 102 -49.30 29.06 -22.14
CA LYS A 102 -48.14 28.77 -21.28
C LYS A 102 -48.44 29.05 -19.85
N ALA A 103 -48.97 30.20 -19.52
CA ALA A 103 -49.35 30.58 -18.16
C ALA A 103 -50.42 29.64 -17.57
N LEU A 104 -51.42 29.22 -18.35
CA LEU A 104 -52.44 28.25 -17.93
C LEU A 104 -51.84 26.82 -17.70
N LYS A 105 -50.94 26.43 -18.59
CA LYS A 105 -50.19 25.17 -18.43
C LYS A 105 -49.29 25.22 -17.16
N GLU A 106 -48.59 26.31 -16.97
CA GLU A 106 -47.79 26.54 -15.76
C GLU A 106 -48.64 26.57 -14.52
N LYS A 107 -49.76 27.25 -14.52
CA LYS A 107 -50.72 27.26 -13.36
C LYS A 107 -51.25 25.87 -13.07
N ARG A 108 -51.71 25.12 -14.08
CA ARG A 108 -52.19 23.71 -13.92
C ARG A 108 -51.06 22.78 -13.44
N MET A 109 -49.85 22.99 -13.93
CA MET A 109 -48.65 22.26 -13.47
C MET A 109 -48.36 22.58 -12.02
N GLN A 110 -48.39 23.85 -11.60
CA GLN A 110 -48.24 24.27 -10.19
C GLN A 110 -49.37 23.71 -9.27
N GLU A 111 -50.62 23.77 -9.72
CA GLU A 111 -51.75 23.17 -8.96
C GLU A 111 -51.60 21.66 -8.79
N LYS A 112 -51.16 20.97 -9.85
CA LYS A 112 -50.88 19.53 -9.83
C LYS A 112 -49.70 19.21 -8.93
N ASP A 113 -48.64 20.00 -9.00
CA ASP A 113 -47.43 19.83 -8.16
C ASP A 113 -47.77 20.12 -6.68
N ALA A 114 -48.59 21.12 -6.39
CA ALA A 114 -49.10 21.40 -5.04
C ALA A 114 -49.95 20.24 -4.47
N LEU A 115 -50.81 19.68 -5.30
CA LEU A 115 -51.61 18.49 -4.93
C LEU A 115 -50.75 17.28 -4.65
N LEU A 116 -49.80 17.01 -5.54
CA LEU A 116 -48.80 15.95 -5.36
C LEU A 116 -47.98 16.15 -4.09
N ALA A 117 -47.55 17.37 -3.80
CA ALA A 117 -46.79 17.70 -2.59
C ALA A 117 -47.63 17.48 -1.32
N GLY A 118 -48.86 17.90 -1.31
CA GLY A 118 -49.81 17.66 -0.20
C GLY A 118 -50.00 16.16 0.08
N ASN A 119 -50.31 15.39 -0.96
CA ASN A 119 -50.49 13.92 -0.86
C ASN A 119 -49.19 13.24 -0.37
N ARG A 120 -48.03 13.65 -0.84
CA ARG A 120 -46.70 13.15 -0.40
C ARG A 120 -46.49 13.39 1.08
N MET A 121 -46.72 14.61 1.57
CA MET A 121 -46.57 14.95 2.98
C MET A 121 -47.48 14.16 3.90
N GLU A 122 -48.73 13.95 3.49
CA GLU A 122 -49.70 13.13 4.25
C GLU A 122 -49.26 11.65 4.29
N LEU A 123 -48.87 11.11 3.13
CA LEU A 123 -48.38 9.75 3.04
C LEU A 123 -47.11 9.53 3.87
N GLU A 124 -46.14 10.42 3.80
CA GLU A 124 -44.90 10.37 4.56
C GLU A 124 -45.16 10.36 6.06
N ARG A 125 -46.08 11.24 6.53
CA ARG A 125 -46.51 11.26 7.95
C ARG A 125 -47.09 9.94 8.39
N ASN A 126 -47.94 9.35 7.56
CA ASN A 126 -48.57 8.07 7.85
C ASN A 126 -47.56 6.93 7.90
N LEU A 127 -46.59 6.92 6.98
CA LEU A 127 -45.51 5.92 6.94
C LEU A 127 -44.60 5.95 8.16
N LYS A 128 -44.28 7.15 8.69
CA LYS A 128 -43.46 7.33 9.91
C LYS A 128 -44.07 6.70 11.15
N SER A 129 -45.39 6.43 11.15
CA SER A 129 -46.09 5.75 12.24
C SER A 129 -46.16 4.22 12.09
N LEU A 130 -45.73 3.68 10.96
CA LEU A 130 -45.78 2.24 10.69
C LEU A 130 -44.67 1.48 11.41
N PRO A 131 -44.94 0.25 11.86
CA PRO A 131 -43.89 -0.58 12.44
C PRO A 131 -42.90 -1.04 11.37
N SER A 132 -41.59 -1.13 11.76
CA SER A 132 -40.55 -1.76 10.94
C SER A 132 -40.85 -3.25 10.80
N VAL A 133 -40.57 -3.79 9.62
CA VAL A 133 -40.77 -5.20 9.33
C VAL A 133 -39.48 -6.00 9.56
N SER A 134 -39.61 -7.13 10.29
CA SER A 134 -38.53 -8.13 10.39
C SER A 134 -38.83 -9.38 9.57
N GLN A 135 -40.10 -9.72 9.40
CA GLN A 135 -40.57 -10.91 8.65
C GLN A 135 -41.78 -10.55 7.79
N HIS A 136 -41.74 -10.97 6.53
CA HIS A 136 -42.86 -10.83 5.60
C HIS A 136 -42.82 -11.97 4.58
N PRO A 137 -43.97 -12.58 4.15
CA PRO A 137 -43.98 -13.71 3.22
C PRO A 137 -43.24 -13.46 1.90
N TYR A 138 -43.29 -12.24 1.38
CA TYR A 138 -42.52 -11.82 0.19
C TYR A 138 -41.03 -11.91 0.45
N LEU A 139 -40.50 -11.33 1.56
CA LEU A 139 -39.09 -11.34 1.91
C LEU A 139 -38.57 -12.77 2.13
N SER A 140 -39.34 -13.58 2.84
CA SER A 140 -39.01 -14.98 3.10
C SER A 140 -38.92 -15.80 1.80
N ARG A 141 -39.90 -15.60 0.89
CA ARG A 141 -39.89 -16.29 -0.42
C ARG A 141 -38.73 -15.87 -1.29
N LYS A 142 -38.35 -14.58 -1.28
CA LYS A 142 -37.26 -14.02 -2.05
C LYS A 142 -35.90 -14.13 -1.32
N GLN A 143 -35.87 -14.64 -0.09
CA GLN A 143 -34.70 -14.82 0.77
C GLN A 143 -33.84 -13.55 0.87
N VAL A 144 -34.47 -12.39 1.08
CA VAL A 144 -33.83 -11.10 1.19
C VAL A 144 -34.16 -10.41 2.51
N SER A 145 -33.25 -9.55 2.97
CA SER A 145 -33.39 -8.75 4.18
C SER A 145 -34.40 -7.61 3.99
N SER A 146 -34.97 -7.12 5.08
CA SER A 146 -35.95 -6.03 5.06
C SER A 146 -35.31 -4.66 4.86
N ASN A 147 -34.04 -4.49 5.20
CA ASN A 147 -33.27 -3.24 5.06
C ASN A 147 -34.07 -1.97 5.48
N GLY A 148 -34.77 -2.04 6.60
CA GLY A 148 -35.49 -0.90 7.16
C GLY A 148 -36.87 -0.61 6.56
N LEU A 149 -37.51 -1.55 5.87
CA LEU A 149 -38.86 -1.43 5.35
C LEU A 149 -39.93 -1.47 6.46
N PHE A 150 -41.18 -1.05 6.11
CA PHE A 150 -42.28 -1.00 6.99
C PHE A 150 -43.36 -2.01 6.60
N VAL A 151 -44.32 -2.23 7.47
CA VAL A 151 -45.50 -3.06 7.20
C VAL A 151 -46.80 -2.30 7.56
N ASP A 152 -47.79 -2.38 6.63
CA ASP A 152 -49.16 -1.87 6.83
C ASP A 152 -50.14 -2.99 6.61
N GLY A 153 -50.77 -3.49 7.69
CA GLY A 153 -51.55 -4.69 7.66
C GLY A 153 -50.76 -5.90 7.18
N ASN A 154 -51.10 -6.42 6.00
CA ASN A 154 -50.40 -7.52 5.36
C ASN A 154 -49.49 -7.08 4.18
N ALA A 155 -49.36 -5.77 3.94
CA ALA A 155 -48.56 -5.22 2.85
C ALA A 155 -47.20 -4.77 3.34
N LEU A 156 -46.13 -5.18 2.65
CA LEU A 156 -44.79 -4.64 2.78
C LEU A 156 -44.75 -3.26 2.13
N ILE A 157 -44.24 -2.27 2.84
CA ILE A 157 -44.15 -0.89 2.39
C ILE A 157 -42.71 -0.52 2.10
N ILE A 158 -42.42 -0.11 0.85
CA ILE A 158 -41.14 0.34 0.38
C ILE A 158 -41.20 1.85 0.14
N PRO A 159 -40.60 2.69 0.98
CA PRO A 159 -40.55 4.14 0.75
C PRO A 159 -39.75 4.48 -0.49
N ILE A 160 -40.19 5.47 -1.26
CA ILE A 160 -39.58 5.89 -2.51
C ILE A 160 -39.28 7.38 -2.44
N HIS A 161 -38.03 7.76 -2.72
CA HIS A 161 -37.48 9.10 -2.62
C HIS A 161 -36.85 9.54 -3.94
N TYR A 162 -36.65 10.80 -4.15
CA TYR A 162 -35.64 11.24 -5.08
C TYR A 162 -34.27 10.86 -4.53
N TYR A 163 -33.31 10.53 -5.39
CA TYR A 163 -31.98 10.15 -4.93
C TYR A 163 -31.33 11.29 -4.11
N GLY A 164 -30.97 11.00 -2.85
CA GLY A 164 -30.43 11.99 -1.92
C GLY A 164 -31.40 13.05 -1.42
N GLY A 165 -32.73 12.88 -1.65
CA GLY A 165 -33.69 13.93 -1.40
C GLY A 165 -35.03 13.49 -0.83
N GLU A 166 -36.06 14.24 -1.22
CA GLU A 166 -37.40 14.21 -0.66
C GLU A 166 -38.15 12.92 -0.92
N PHE A 167 -39.04 12.58 0.00
CA PHE A 167 -40.01 11.51 -0.14
C PHE A 167 -40.97 11.79 -1.32
N VAL A 168 -41.23 10.77 -2.13
CA VAL A 168 -42.07 10.87 -3.32
C VAL A 168 -43.33 9.99 -3.24
N ASN A 169 -43.18 8.73 -2.86
CA ASN A 169 -44.24 7.72 -2.85
C ASN A 169 -43.84 6.51 -1.98
N ALA A 170 -44.68 5.52 -1.95
CA ALA A 170 -44.32 4.20 -1.46
C ALA A 170 -44.89 3.10 -2.37
N GLN A 171 -44.18 2.00 -2.51
CA GLN A 171 -44.70 0.76 -3.14
C GLN A 171 -45.21 -0.18 -2.07
N ARG A 172 -46.40 -0.73 -2.29
CA ARG A 172 -46.97 -1.82 -1.47
C ARG A 172 -46.73 -3.13 -2.19
N ILE A 173 -46.21 -4.10 -1.47
CA ILE A 173 -46.11 -5.49 -1.96
C ILE A 173 -46.88 -6.40 -1.04
N PHE A 174 -47.84 -7.11 -1.60
CA PHE A 174 -48.71 -8.06 -0.87
C PHE A 174 -48.03 -9.45 -0.75
N PRO A 175 -48.51 -10.32 0.14
CA PRO A 175 -47.95 -11.67 0.31
C PRO A 175 -47.90 -12.51 -0.98
N ASP A 176 -48.84 -12.32 -1.90
CA ASP A 176 -48.91 -12.99 -3.21
C ASP A 176 -47.85 -12.44 -4.21
N GLY A 177 -47.24 -11.30 -3.90
CA GLY A 177 -46.29 -10.63 -4.78
C GLY A 177 -46.90 -9.50 -5.61
N THR A 178 -48.19 -9.24 -5.50
CA THR A 178 -48.86 -8.12 -6.17
C THR A 178 -48.25 -6.80 -5.70
N LYS A 179 -47.95 -5.92 -6.65
CA LYS A 179 -47.30 -4.60 -6.39
C LYS A 179 -48.23 -3.46 -6.78
N CYS A 180 -48.40 -2.48 -5.93
CA CYS A 180 -49.14 -1.26 -6.27
C CYS A 180 -48.51 -0.02 -5.59
N PHE A 181 -48.83 1.17 -6.11
CA PHE A 181 -48.39 2.47 -5.59
C PHE A 181 -49.58 3.22 -4.99
N PHE A 182 -49.26 4.17 -4.12
CA PHE A 182 -50.25 5.15 -3.69
C PHE A 182 -50.56 6.09 -4.84
N LYS A 183 -51.87 6.37 -5.01
CA LYS A 183 -52.34 7.21 -6.12
C LYS A 183 -51.92 8.67 -5.89
N ASP A 184 -51.79 9.41 -6.97
CA ASP A 184 -51.61 10.85 -6.99
C ASP A 184 -50.36 11.37 -6.19
N CYS A 185 -49.29 10.56 -6.14
CA CYS A 185 -48.00 10.95 -5.56
C CYS A 185 -46.85 11.01 -6.55
N GLY A 186 -46.98 10.40 -7.73
CA GLY A 186 -45.98 10.29 -8.75
C GLY A 186 -44.94 9.21 -8.47
N LYS A 187 -44.08 8.92 -9.46
CA LYS A 187 -42.97 7.93 -9.32
C LYS A 187 -41.77 8.21 -10.24
N LYS A 188 -41.86 9.20 -11.14
CA LYS A 188 -40.80 9.48 -12.12
C LYS A 188 -39.53 9.97 -11.44
N ALA A 189 -38.37 9.43 -11.81
CA ALA A 189 -37.05 9.68 -11.25
C ALA A 189 -36.92 9.34 -9.74
N ALA A 190 -37.92 8.67 -9.16
CA ALA A 190 -37.93 8.26 -7.77
C ALA A 190 -37.40 6.83 -7.63
N CYS A 191 -36.78 6.53 -6.51
CA CYS A 191 -36.08 5.28 -6.24
C CYS A 191 -36.19 4.92 -4.74
N HIS A 192 -35.87 3.65 -4.42
CA HIS A 192 -35.56 3.26 -3.05
C HIS A 192 -34.07 2.95 -2.94
N VAL A 193 -33.41 3.45 -1.89
CA VAL A 193 -31.96 3.27 -1.70
C VAL A 193 -31.72 2.39 -0.48
N ILE A 194 -30.98 1.31 -0.68
CA ILE A 194 -30.35 0.53 0.39
C ILE A 194 -28.92 1.06 0.51
N GLN A 195 -28.67 1.80 1.58
CA GLN A 195 -27.39 2.51 1.78
C GLN A 195 -26.29 1.53 2.16
N GLY A 196 -25.16 1.58 1.45
CA GLY A 196 -23.94 0.82 1.67
C GLY A 196 -22.70 1.65 1.36
N ASP A 197 -21.68 1.02 0.78
CA ASP A 197 -20.50 1.72 0.27
C ASP A 197 -20.84 2.45 -1.05
N ASP A 198 -20.69 3.77 -1.04
CA ASP A 198 -21.00 4.64 -2.18
C ASP A 198 -19.90 4.66 -3.25
N SER A 199 -18.82 3.88 -3.10
CA SER A 199 -17.72 3.80 -4.08
C SER A 199 -18.14 3.16 -5.39
N THR A 200 -19.27 2.45 -5.42
CA THR A 200 -19.95 1.89 -6.59
C THR A 200 -21.45 1.84 -6.31
N ILE A 201 -22.29 2.17 -7.30
CA ILE A 201 -23.76 2.15 -7.15
C ILE A 201 -24.33 1.06 -8.04
N LEU A 202 -25.13 0.18 -7.46
CA LEU A 202 -25.89 -0.84 -8.19
C LEU A 202 -27.33 -0.34 -8.39
N VAL A 203 -27.87 -0.48 -9.61
CA VAL A 203 -29.25 -0.04 -9.92
C VAL A 203 -30.02 -1.20 -10.52
N ALA A 204 -31.12 -1.62 -9.89
CA ALA A 204 -31.98 -2.71 -10.34
C ALA A 204 -33.45 -2.26 -10.44
N GLU A 205 -34.28 -3.03 -11.12
CA GLU A 205 -35.70 -2.71 -11.27
C GLU A 205 -36.49 -2.94 -9.99
N GLY A 206 -36.37 -4.11 -9.39
CA GLY A 206 -37.17 -4.56 -8.26
C GLY A 206 -36.45 -4.64 -6.94
N TYR A 207 -37.19 -4.61 -5.83
CA TYR A 207 -36.63 -4.66 -4.49
C TYR A 207 -35.84 -5.94 -4.21
N ALA A 208 -36.32 -7.11 -4.60
CA ALA A 208 -35.63 -8.37 -4.33
C ALA A 208 -34.24 -8.40 -4.99
N THR A 209 -34.17 -8.02 -6.27
CA THR A 209 -32.91 -7.90 -7.02
C THR A 209 -31.96 -6.89 -6.36
N THR A 210 -32.49 -5.72 -5.95
CA THR A 210 -31.72 -4.67 -5.27
C THR A 210 -31.14 -5.16 -3.95
N ALA A 211 -31.96 -5.85 -3.12
CA ALA A 211 -31.52 -6.38 -1.83
C ALA A 211 -30.51 -7.52 -1.99
N SER A 212 -30.69 -8.43 -2.95
CA SER A 212 -29.70 -9.49 -3.25
C SER A 212 -28.35 -8.92 -3.67
N CYS A 213 -28.34 -7.86 -4.48
CA CYS A 213 -27.13 -7.18 -4.89
C CYS A 213 -26.43 -6.48 -3.72
N PHE A 214 -27.20 -5.84 -2.82
CA PHE A 214 -26.67 -5.27 -1.59
C PHE A 214 -26.05 -6.33 -0.69
N ASP A 215 -26.77 -7.44 -0.43
CA ASP A 215 -26.31 -8.54 0.42
C ASP A 215 -25.05 -9.22 -0.19
N ALA A 216 -24.95 -9.26 -1.54
CA ALA A 216 -23.79 -9.81 -2.24
C ALA A 216 -22.54 -8.94 -2.13
N THR A 217 -22.69 -7.60 -2.16
CA THR A 217 -21.57 -6.69 -2.42
C THR A 217 -21.30 -5.68 -1.32
N GLY A 218 -22.30 -5.34 -0.50
CA GLY A 218 -22.23 -4.25 0.46
C GLY A 218 -22.25 -2.85 -0.16
N PHE A 219 -22.31 -2.72 -1.49
CA PHE A 219 -22.41 -1.43 -2.17
C PHE A 219 -23.82 -0.85 -2.09
N THR A 220 -23.91 0.49 -2.11
CA THR A 220 -25.20 1.18 -2.21
C THR A 220 -25.99 0.66 -3.40
N SER A 221 -27.19 0.14 -3.13
CA SER A 221 -28.04 -0.49 -4.12
C SER A 221 -29.37 0.27 -4.22
N VAL A 222 -29.80 0.55 -5.46
CA VAL A 222 -30.92 1.43 -5.78
C VAL A 222 -31.97 0.68 -6.57
N MET A 223 -33.22 0.66 -6.07
CA MET A 223 -34.38 0.16 -6.81
C MET A 223 -34.96 1.27 -7.68
N ALA A 224 -34.93 1.10 -8.98
CA ALA A 224 -35.45 2.07 -9.94
C ALA A 224 -36.95 1.91 -10.23
N ILE A 225 -37.61 0.94 -9.61
CA ILE A 225 -39.04 0.65 -9.69
C ILE A 225 -39.43 -0.18 -10.94
N ASP A 226 -39.07 0.28 -12.12
CA ASP A 226 -39.33 -0.38 -13.42
C ASP A 226 -38.28 0.05 -14.47
N CYS A 227 -38.18 -0.68 -15.57
CA CYS A 227 -37.23 -0.43 -16.65
C CYS A 227 -37.40 0.96 -17.29
N GLY A 228 -38.63 1.49 -17.36
CA GLY A 228 -38.90 2.81 -17.89
C GLY A 228 -38.36 3.98 -17.05
N ASN A 229 -38.12 3.71 -15.75
CA ASN A 229 -37.65 4.72 -14.81
C ASN A 229 -36.11 4.70 -14.62
N ILE A 230 -35.39 3.61 -15.04
CA ILE A 230 -33.95 3.47 -14.87
C ILE A 230 -33.17 4.67 -15.39
N TYR A 231 -33.49 5.18 -16.58
CA TYR A 231 -32.81 6.32 -17.17
C TYR A 231 -32.86 7.54 -16.24
N SER A 232 -34.06 7.90 -15.81
CA SER A 232 -34.26 9.10 -14.96
C SER A 232 -33.63 8.94 -13.57
N VAL A 233 -33.60 7.73 -13.01
CA VAL A 233 -32.95 7.42 -11.74
C VAL A 233 -31.42 7.51 -11.88
N VAL A 234 -30.81 6.88 -12.90
CA VAL A 234 -29.38 6.92 -13.16
C VAL A 234 -28.92 8.35 -13.44
N GLU A 235 -29.68 9.14 -14.22
CA GLU A 235 -29.41 10.55 -14.46
C GLU A 235 -29.40 11.34 -13.15
N SER A 236 -30.40 11.12 -12.26
CA SER A 236 -30.43 11.74 -10.94
C SER A 236 -29.24 11.34 -10.06
N ILE A 237 -28.86 10.05 -10.02
CA ILE A 237 -27.69 9.58 -9.29
C ILE A 237 -26.43 10.28 -9.81
N ARG A 238 -26.27 10.44 -11.14
CA ARG A 238 -25.09 11.05 -11.77
C ARG A 238 -24.90 12.51 -11.40
N LEU A 239 -25.97 13.24 -11.05
CA LEU A 239 -25.88 14.60 -10.52
C LEU A 239 -25.22 14.66 -9.13
N HIS A 240 -25.26 13.57 -8.35
CA HIS A 240 -24.76 13.52 -6.98
C HIS A 240 -23.40 12.84 -6.85
N THR A 241 -23.03 11.93 -7.76
CA THR A 241 -21.78 11.17 -7.66
C THR A 241 -21.16 10.88 -9.03
N LYS A 242 -19.81 10.75 -9.02
CA LYS A 242 -19.02 10.24 -10.14
C LYS A 242 -18.69 8.74 -10.00
N ALA A 243 -19.14 8.08 -8.95
CA ALA A 243 -18.91 6.66 -8.76
C ALA A 243 -19.41 5.84 -9.95
N PRO A 244 -18.78 4.72 -10.28
CA PRO A 244 -19.29 3.77 -11.27
C PRO A 244 -20.71 3.35 -10.93
N ILE A 245 -21.57 3.29 -11.94
CA ILE A 245 -22.94 2.80 -11.82
C ILE A 245 -23.04 1.50 -12.60
N ILE A 246 -23.58 0.46 -11.99
CA ILE A 246 -23.83 -0.83 -12.62
C ILE A 246 -25.35 -1.07 -12.63
N ILE A 247 -25.92 -1.13 -13.83
CA ILE A 247 -27.33 -1.53 -13.97
C ILE A 247 -27.38 -3.05 -13.97
N VAL A 248 -28.07 -3.59 -12.97
CA VAL A 248 -28.39 -5.01 -12.86
C VAL A 248 -29.71 -5.23 -13.64
N ALA A 249 -29.57 -5.64 -14.88
CA ALA A 249 -30.69 -5.74 -15.80
C ALA A 249 -31.43 -7.07 -15.63
N ASP A 250 -32.76 -7.00 -15.61
CA ASP A 250 -33.60 -8.18 -15.73
C ASP A 250 -33.45 -8.74 -17.15
N ASN A 251 -33.19 -10.04 -17.27
CA ASN A 251 -32.93 -10.74 -18.54
C ASN A 251 -34.21 -11.46 -19.02
N ASP A 252 -35.19 -10.69 -19.51
CA ASP A 252 -36.49 -11.17 -19.99
C ASP A 252 -36.38 -11.85 -21.37
N LYS A 253 -35.38 -12.72 -21.58
CA LYS A 253 -35.10 -13.39 -22.88
C LYS A 253 -36.18 -14.32 -23.33
N TYR A 254 -37.14 -14.66 -22.46
CA TYR A 254 -38.28 -15.51 -22.77
C TYR A 254 -39.51 -14.75 -23.32
N GLU A 255 -39.45 -13.40 -23.29
CA GLU A 255 -40.45 -12.51 -23.83
C GLU A 255 -40.06 -12.03 -25.25
N GLU A 256 -41.05 -11.51 -26.01
CA GLU A 256 -40.80 -10.98 -27.36
C GLU A 256 -39.72 -9.85 -27.38
N LYS A 257 -39.64 -9.10 -26.31
CA LYS A 257 -38.66 -8.04 -26.12
C LYS A 257 -38.00 -8.14 -24.75
N ASN A 258 -36.69 -8.12 -24.72
CA ASN A 258 -35.91 -8.05 -23.49
C ASN A 258 -35.83 -6.61 -23.00
N ALA A 259 -36.94 -6.14 -22.39
CA ALA A 259 -37.13 -4.72 -22.03
C ALA A 259 -36.10 -4.21 -21.04
N GLY A 260 -35.76 -5.00 -20.02
CA GLY A 260 -34.76 -4.67 -19.00
C GLY A 260 -33.36 -4.45 -19.61
N VAL A 261 -32.90 -5.40 -20.42
CA VAL A 261 -31.58 -5.31 -21.08
C VAL A 261 -31.56 -4.19 -22.12
N GLU A 262 -32.63 -3.95 -22.88
CA GLU A 262 -32.71 -2.83 -23.86
C GLU A 262 -32.64 -1.47 -23.14
N ALA A 263 -33.37 -1.30 -22.02
CA ALA A 263 -33.33 -0.09 -21.23
C ALA A 263 -31.93 0.14 -20.66
N ALA A 264 -31.29 -0.88 -20.08
CA ALA A 264 -29.93 -0.79 -19.56
C ALA A 264 -28.92 -0.37 -20.65
N LYS A 265 -28.98 -0.99 -21.83
CA LYS A 265 -28.11 -0.63 -22.97
C LYS A 265 -28.30 0.81 -23.43
N LYS A 266 -29.54 1.31 -23.44
CA LYS A 266 -29.84 2.71 -23.78
C LYS A 266 -29.21 3.68 -22.77
N VAL A 267 -29.30 3.38 -21.49
CA VAL A 267 -28.72 4.21 -20.43
C VAL A 267 -27.19 4.21 -20.49
N ALA A 268 -26.58 3.03 -20.60
CA ALA A 268 -25.12 2.89 -20.66
C ALA A 268 -24.52 3.59 -21.92
N LYS A 269 -25.28 3.69 -23.01
CA LYS A 269 -24.87 4.45 -24.19
C LYS A 269 -24.97 5.96 -23.98
N ALA A 270 -25.93 6.43 -23.18
CA ALA A 270 -26.23 7.84 -23.00
C ALA A 270 -25.47 8.50 -21.83
N ILE A 271 -25.17 7.74 -20.79
CA ILE A 271 -24.58 8.24 -19.54
C ILE A 271 -23.21 7.58 -19.32
N GLU A 272 -22.17 8.37 -19.19
CA GLU A 272 -20.80 7.92 -18.99
C GLU A 272 -20.61 7.25 -17.60
N GLY A 273 -19.75 6.24 -17.54
CA GLY A 273 -19.43 5.51 -16.29
C GLY A 273 -20.54 4.55 -15.85
N VAL A 274 -21.40 4.12 -16.80
CA VAL A 274 -22.44 3.11 -16.57
C VAL A 274 -22.05 1.79 -17.21
N SER A 275 -22.02 0.72 -16.42
CA SER A 275 -21.83 -0.67 -16.86
C SER A 275 -23.13 -1.45 -16.70
N ILE A 276 -23.21 -2.63 -17.31
CA ILE A 276 -24.40 -3.48 -17.27
C ILE A 276 -23.97 -4.85 -16.76
N PHE A 277 -24.71 -5.35 -15.79
CA PHE A 277 -24.69 -6.75 -15.37
C PHE A 277 -25.96 -7.44 -15.88
N ILE A 278 -25.82 -8.60 -16.50
CA ILE A 278 -26.91 -9.46 -16.97
C ILE A 278 -26.67 -10.83 -16.35
N PRO A 279 -27.60 -11.35 -15.52
CA PRO A 279 -27.42 -12.66 -14.90
C PRO A 279 -27.42 -13.79 -15.93
N GLU A 280 -26.50 -14.74 -15.78
CA GLU A 280 -26.40 -15.98 -16.56
C GLU A 280 -26.78 -17.16 -15.65
N PHE A 281 -27.54 -18.12 -16.18
CA PHE A 281 -28.08 -19.23 -15.41
C PHE A 281 -27.61 -20.56 -15.99
N GLN A 282 -27.25 -21.51 -15.13
CA GLN A 282 -26.93 -22.89 -15.52
C GLN A 282 -28.19 -23.70 -15.79
N ASP A 283 -29.25 -23.49 -15.01
CA ASP A 283 -30.58 -24.12 -15.20
C ASP A 283 -31.62 -23.06 -15.59
N GLU A 284 -32.16 -23.18 -16.79
CA GLU A 284 -33.13 -22.27 -17.37
C GLU A 284 -34.55 -22.87 -17.37
N THR A 285 -34.79 -24.04 -16.76
CA THR A 285 -36.07 -24.75 -16.82
C THR A 285 -37.21 -23.97 -16.14
N SER A 286 -36.89 -23.21 -15.08
CA SER A 286 -37.83 -22.34 -14.36
C SER A 286 -38.00 -20.96 -14.99
N ARG A 287 -37.33 -20.67 -16.11
CA ARG A 287 -37.25 -19.34 -16.79
C ARG A 287 -36.86 -18.21 -15.87
N PRO A 288 -35.69 -18.30 -15.20
CA PRO A 288 -35.22 -17.24 -14.33
C PRO A 288 -34.82 -16.00 -15.13
N THR A 289 -35.03 -14.81 -14.56
CA THR A 289 -34.79 -13.53 -15.27
C THR A 289 -33.92 -12.54 -14.52
N ASP A 290 -33.90 -12.58 -13.18
CA ASP A 290 -33.24 -11.53 -12.40
C ASP A 290 -32.12 -12.05 -11.46
N ALA A 291 -31.33 -11.15 -10.88
CA ALA A 291 -30.24 -11.54 -9.99
C ALA A 291 -30.72 -12.17 -8.67
N ASN A 292 -31.96 -11.92 -8.23
CA ASN A 292 -32.54 -12.64 -7.10
C ASN A 292 -32.86 -14.09 -7.48
N ASP A 293 -33.36 -14.34 -8.68
CA ASP A 293 -33.56 -15.70 -9.18
C ASP A 293 -32.22 -16.45 -9.27
N LEU A 294 -31.14 -15.81 -9.70
CA LEU A 294 -29.80 -16.40 -9.71
C LEU A 294 -29.34 -16.78 -8.29
N MET A 295 -29.52 -15.87 -7.34
CA MET A 295 -29.19 -16.13 -5.93
C MET A 295 -30.02 -17.26 -5.34
N LEU A 296 -31.33 -17.37 -5.68
CA LEU A 296 -32.21 -18.41 -5.18
C LEU A 296 -31.89 -19.79 -5.76
N GLN A 297 -31.47 -19.88 -7.01
CA GLN A 297 -31.21 -21.15 -7.71
C GLN A 297 -29.78 -21.65 -7.51
N GLU A 298 -28.80 -20.77 -7.58
CA GLU A 298 -27.38 -21.13 -7.65
C GLU A 298 -26.56 -20.62 -6.43
N GLY A 299 -27.18 -19.83 -5.57
CA GLY A 299 -26.60 -19.36 -4.32
C GLY A 299 -25.98 -17.97 -4.41
N MET A 300 -25.73 -17.41 -3.23
CA MET A 300 -25.13 -16.06 -3.05
C MET A 300 -23.69 -15.98 -3.62
N ASP A 301 -22.93 -17.05 -3.49
CA ASP A 301 -21.53 -17.09 -3.96
C ASP A 301 -21.45 -17.03 -5.49
N GLU A 302 -22.44 -17.64 -6.19
CA GLU A 302 -22.49 -17.55 -7.65
C GLU A 302 -22.88 -16.13 -8.11
N LEU A 303 -23.83 -15.48 -7.44
CA LEU A 303 -24.16 -14.09 -7.72
C LEU A 303 -22.93 -13.18 -7.52
N LYS A 304 -22.17 -13.35 -6.45
CA LYS A 304 -20.91 -12.64 -6.22
C LYS A 304 -19.91 -12.89 -7.32
N ARG A 305 -19.69 -14.16 -7.68
CA ARG A 305 -18.74 -14.58 -8.72
C ARG A 305 -19.03 -13.92 -10.07
N GLN A 306 -20.30 -13.76 -10.43
CA GLN A 306 -20.68 -13.10 -11.68
C GLN A 306 -20.62 -11.57 -11.62
N LEU A 307 -20.94 -10.96 -10.46
CA LEU A 307 -20.88 -9.51 -10.28
C LEU A 307 -19.46 -8.96 -10.20
N GLU A 308 -18.54 -9.68 -9.55
CA GLU A 308 -17.17 -9.22 -9.27
C GLU A 308 -16.39 -8.74 -10.50
N PRO A 309 -16.38 -9.46 -11.65
CA PRO A 309 -15.67 -9.01 -12.86
C PRO A 309 -16.27 -7.72 -13.44
N VAL A 310 -17.61 -7.57 -13.36
CA VAL A 310 -18.29 -6.36 -13.88
C VAL A 310 -17.97 -5.15 -12.99
N ILE A 311 -17.96 -5.35 -11.68
CA ILE A 311 -17.58 -4.33 -10.69
C ILE A 311 -16.13 -3.92 -10.90
N ALA A 312 -15.21 -4.88 -10.98
CA ALA A 312 -13.80 -4.62 -11.21
C ALA A 312 -13.57 -3.83 -12.50
N HIS A 313 -14.24 -4.22 -13.59
CA HIS A 313 -14.17 -3.50 -14.87
C HIS A 313 -14.72 -2.07 -14.78
N ALA A 314 -15.86 -1.87 -14.14
CA ALA A 314 -16.46 -0.54 -13.95
C ALA A 314 -15.57 0.40 -13.14
N ARG A 315 -14.83 -0.14 -12.14
CA ARG A 315 -13.90 0.62 -11.28
C ARG A 315 -12.58 0.98 -11.94
N MET A 316 -12.23 0.36 -13.07
CA MET A 316 -10.98 0.67 -13.81
C MET A 316 -10.94 2.08 -14.40
N GLY A 317 -12.07 2.74 -14.59
CA GLY A 317 -12.15 4.09 -15.16
C GLY A 317 -11.57 4.17 -16.57
N ILE A 318 -11.92 3.21 -17.42
CA ILE A 318 -11.43 3.09 -18.79
C ILE A 318 -11.95 4.27 -19.62
N PRO A 319 -11.06 5.03 -20.30
CA PRO A 319 -11.47 6.19 -21.10
C PRO A 319 -12.38 5.79 -22.26
N SER A 320 -13.30 6.68 -22.63
CA SER A 320 -14.16 6.49 -23.80
C SER A 320 -13.34 6.19 -25.05
N GLY A 321 -13.81 5.24 -25.83
CA GLY A 321 -13.14 4.79 -27.05
C GLY A 321 -12.12 3.66 -26.84
N TYR A 322 -11.74 3.33 -25.62
CA TYR A 322 -10.91 2.16 -25.31
C TYR A 322 -11.77 1.02 -24.75
N PHE A 323 -11.39 -0.23 -25.03
CA PHE A 323 -12.07 -1.41 -24.50
C PHE A 323 -11.17 -2.65 -24.57
N PHE A 324 -11.47 -3.66 -23.75
CA PHE A 324 -10.81 -4.96 -23.78
C PHE A 324 -11.62 -5.98 -24.54
N SER A 325 -10.94 -6.81 -25.32
CA SER A 325 -11.53 -7.97 -25.99
C SER A 325 -10.48 -9.06 -26.17
N ASN A 326 -10.83 -10.31 -25.80
CA ASN A 326 -9.97 -11.49 -25.95
C ASN A 326 -8.51 -11.29 -25.46
N GLY A 327 -8.34 -10.67 -24.26
CA GLY A 327 -7.02 -10.44 -23.68
C GLY A 327 -6.21 -9.30 -24.33
N TRP A 328 -6.83 -8.45 -25.13
CA TRP A 328 -6.19 -7.31 -25.78
C TRP A 328 -6.92 -6.00 -25.52
N LEU A 329 -6.16 -4.90 -25.48
CA LEU A 329 -6.65 -3.52 -25.46
C LEU A 329 -6.85 -3.02 -26.88
N TYR A 330 -8.01 -2.47 -27.16
CA TYR A 330 -8.39 -1.85 -28.43
C TYR A 330 -8.78 -0.39 -28.26
N GLN A 331 -8.63 0.36 -29.32
CA GLN A 331 -9.18 1.71 -29.48
C GLN A 331 -10.16 1.75 -30.65
N LYS A 332 -11.36 2.30 -30.41
CA LYS A 332 -12.31 2.66 -31.47
C LYS A 332 -11.83 3.93 -32.15
N ARG A 333 -11.74 3.91 -33.47
CA ARG A 333 -11.41 5.07 -34.30
C ARG A 333 -12.45 5.26 -35.37
N GLU A 334 -12.65 6.51 -35.77
CA GLU A 334 -13.58 6.90 -36.81
C GLU A 334 -12.82 7.45 -38.04
N SER A 335 -13.18 6.98 -39.23
CA SER A 335 -12.69 7.51 -40.47
C SER A 335 -13.89 7.77 -41.40
N GLY A 336 -14.30 9.00 -41.52
CA GLY A 336 -15.53 9.37 -42.22
C GLY A 336 -16.77 8.82 -41.50
N LYS A 337 -17.48 7.85 -42.13
CA LYS A 337 -18.66 7.18 -41.54
C LYS A 337 -18.35 5.80 -40.98
N GLU A 338 -17.12 5.30 -41.13
CA GLU A 338 -16.72 3.98 -40.71
C GLU A 338 -16.09 4.02 -39.32
N ILE A 339 -16.53 3.12 -38.45
CA ILE A 339 -15.94 2.88 -37.12
C ILE A 339 -15.15 1.57 -37.20
N TYR A 340 -13.87 1.63 -36.85
CA TYR A 340 -13.00 0.46 -36.82
C TYR A 340 -12.23 0.36 -35.48
N ASN A 341 -11.85 -0.88 -35.13
CA ASN A 341 -11.16 -1.17 -33.90
C ASN A 341 -9.67 -1.40 -34.19
N VAL A 342 -8.81 -0.65 -33.48
CA VAL A 342 -7.35 -0.80 -33.59
C VAL A 342 -6.85 -1.53 -32.36
N LYS A 343 -6.09 -2.61 -32.58
CA LYS A 343 -5.43 -3.37 -31.53
C LYS A 343 -4.19 -2.62 -31.06
N ILE A 344 -4.10 -2.33 -29.75
CA ILE A 344 -3.05 -1.50 -29.15
C ILE A 344 -1.98 -2.36 -28.46
N SER A 345 -2.38 -3.15 -27.48
CA SER A 345 -1.47 -3.97 -26.65
C SER A 345 -2.19 -5.21 -26.11
N SER A 346 -1.46 -6.16 -25.53
CA SER A 346 -2.05 -7.11 -24.60
C SER A 346 -2.75 -6.33 -23.46
N ALA A 347 -3.74 -6.96 -22.82
CA ALA A 347 -4.55 -6.29 -21.83
C ALA A 347 -3.68 -5.78 -20.67
N VAL A 348 -3.78 -4.49 -20.38
CA VAL A 348 -3.15 -3.81 -19.25
C VAL A 348 -4.25 -3.12 -18.43
N TYR A 349 -4.52 -3.67 -17.26
CA TYR A 349 -5.64 -3.29 -16.41
C TYR A 349 -5.19 -2.25 -15.36
N PRO A 350 -5.75 -1.05 -15.34
CA PRO A 350 -5.50 -0.06 -14.30
C PRO A 350 -6.33 -0.41 -13.06
N VAL A 351 -5.68 -0.78 -11.98
CA VAL A 351 -6.38 -1.28 -10.78
C VAL A 351 -6.52 -0.22 -9.68
N ALA A 352 -5.57 0.72 -9.57
CA ALA A 352 -5.66 1.79 -8.57
C ALA A 352 -4.84 3.02 -8.96
N GLN A 353 -5.17 4.19 -8.40
CA GLN A 353 -4.29 5.35 -8.36
C GLN A 353 -3.47 5.31 -7.07
N SER A 354 -2.15 5.33 -7.17
CA SER A 354 -1.25 5.36 -6.02
C SER A 354 -0.84 6.78 -5.64
N ARG A 355 -0.52 7.00 -4.36
CA ARG A 355 0.09 8.21 -3.80
C ARG A 355 0.86 7.88 -2.53
N ASP A 356 1.86 8.68 -2.21
CA ASP A 356 2.62 8.54 -0.98
C ASP A 356 1.84 8.99 0.28
N LYS A 357 2.48 8.96 1.45
CA LYS A 357 1.88 9.37 2.73
C LYS A 357 1.50 10.85 2.75
N ALA A 358 2.22 11.71 2.04
CA ALA A 358 1.97 13.14 1.92
C ALA A 358 0.88 13.48 0.89
N SER A 359 0.32 12.47 0.22
CA SER A 359 -0.58 12.61 -0.95
C SER A 359 0.11 13.28 -2.15
N GLU A 360 1.41 13.05 -2.27
CA GLU A 360 2.27 13.42 -3.39
C GLU A 360 2.70 12.17 -4.18
N ASP A 361 3.61 12.30 -5.13
CA ASP A 361 4.14 11.21 -5.97
C ASP A 361 3.05 10.29 -6.56
N TRP A 362 2.01 10.91 -7.12
CA TRP A 362 0.90 10.20 -7.72
C TRP A 362 1.35 9.23 -8.81
N GLY A 363 0.78 8.04 -8.79
CA GLY A 363 1.07 6.95 -9.71
C GLY A 363 -0.18 6.21 -10.18
N LEU A 364 0.04 5.19 -10.98
CA LEU A 364 -0.99 4.29 -11.49
C LEU A 364 -0.52 2.84 -11.26
N VAL A 365 -1.36 2.04 -10.65
CA VAL A 365 -1.11 0.60 -10.50
C VAL A 365 -1.70 -0.13 -11.69
N LEU A 366 -0.85 -0.84 -12.42
CA LEU A 366 -1.19 -1.61 -13.62
C LEU A 366 -1.03 -3.11 -13.33
N LYS A 367 -1.99 -3.92 -13.77
CA LYS A 367 -1.89 -5.39 -13.83
C LYS A 367 -1.94 -5.87 -15.27
N PHE A 368 -1.12 -6.84 -15.63
CA PHE A 368 -1.10 -7.47 -16.95
C PHE A 368 -0.48 -8.86 -16.84
N ALA A 369 -0.73 -9.70 -17.83
CA ALA A 369 -0.10 -11.02 -17.94
C ALA A 369 0.93 -11.03 -19.08
N ASP A 370 2.00 -11.79 -18.89
CA ASP A 370 2.97 -12.11 -19.94
C ASP A 370 2.50 -13.26 -20.85
N SER A 371 3.35 -13.68 -21.79
CA SER A 371 3.05 -14.76 -22.73
C SER A 371 2.90 -16.13 -22.08
N ASP A 372 3.48 -16.32 -20.89
CA ASP A 372 3.42 -17.56 -20.11
C ASP A 372 2.26 -17.54 -19.10
N SER A 373 1.41 -16.49 -19.18
CA SER A 373 0.25 -16.27 -18.31
C SER A 373 0.62 -15.96 -16.86
N HIS A 374 1.86 -15.52 -16.57
CA HIS A 374 2.19 -15.00 -15.26
C HIS A 374 1.65 -13.59 -15.13
N GLU A 375 0.97 -13.33 -14.01
CA GLU A 375 0.46 -12.02 -13.68
C GLU A 375 1.56 -11.09 -13.14
N HIS A 376 1.64 -9.91 -13.70
CA HIS A 376 2.52 -8.84 -13.24
C HIS A 376 1.72 -7.67 -12.69
N GLN A 377 2.22 -7.09 -11.60
CA GLN A 377 1.74 -5.82 -11.08
C GLN A 377 2.86 -4.79 -11.12
N TYR A 378 2.56 -3.60 -11.62
CA TYR A 378 3.54 -2.52 -11.71
C TYR A 378 2.93 -1.19 -11.27
N ALA A 379 3.58 -0.53 -10.31
CA ALA A 379 3.22 0.81 -9.87
C ALA A 379 4.02 1.84 -10.69
N LEU A 380 3.33 2.51 -11.63
CA LEU A 380 3.89 3.49 -12.53
C LEU A 380 3.77 4.90 -11.95
N PRO A 381 4.87 5.61 -11.63
CA PRO A 381 4.78 7.01 -11.22
C PRO A 381 4.31 7.91 -12.38
N ARG A 382 3.26 8.70 -12.19
CA ARG A 382 2.75 9.60 -13.25
C ARG A 382 3.76 10.63 -13.73
N ALA A 383 4.67 11.06 -12.86
CA ALA A 383 5.76 11.97 -13.24
C ALA A 383 6.69 11.40 -14.34
N ALA A 384 6.78 10.06 -14.46
CA ALA A 384 7.55 9.41 -15.52
C ALA A 384 6.97 9.70 -16.91
N LEU A 385 5.64 9.76 -17.03
CA LEU A 385 4.95 10.06 -18.30
C LEU A 385 5.32 11.42 -18.90
N VAL A 386 5.63 12.40 -18.04
CA VAL A 386 6.02 13.75 -18.46
C VAL A 386 7.52 13.85 -18.74
N LYS A 387 8.32 13.11 -17.97
CA LYS A 387 9.78 13.21 -18.01
C LYS A 387 10.40 12.45 -19.19
N ASP A 388 9.96 11.23 -19.41
CA ASP A 388 10.40 10.35 -20.51
C ASP A 388 9.31 9.31 -20.81
N PRO A 389 8.41 9.59 -21.76
CA PRO A 389 7.34 8.67 -22.13
C PRO A 389 7.83 7.29 -22.63
N ALA A 390 9.03 7.22 -23.24
CA ALA A 390 9.60 5.95 -23.70
C ALA A 390 10.02 5.07 -22.52
N ALA A 391 10.59 5.67 -21.47
CA ALA A 391 10.99 4.96 -20.25
C ALA A 391 9.80 4.40 -19.45
N VAL A 392 8.57 4.83 -19.74
CA VAL A 392 7.34 4.28 -19.13
C VAL A 392 7.06 2.87 -19.64
N LEU A 393 7.26 2.62 -20.93
CA LEU A 393 6.93 1.33 -21.56
C LEU A 393 8.02 0.26 -21.30
N GLU A 394 9.29 0.67 -21.14
CA GLU A 394 10.39 -0.24 -20.93
C GLU A 394 10.17 -1.23 -19.75
N PRO A 395 9.73 -0.80 -18.55
CA PRO A 395 9.44 -1.70 -17.45
C PRO A 395 8.27 -2.65 -17.70
N LEU A 396 7.29 -2.23 -18.50
CA LEU A 396 6.14 -3.05 -18.86
C LEU A 396 6.52 -4.12 -19.89
N VAL A 397 7.23 -3.70 -20.93
CA VAL A 397 7.69 -4.59 -22.01
C VAL A 397 8.70 -5.61 -21.50
N SER A 398 9.64 -5.20 -20.64
CA SER A 398 10.62 -6.12 -20.03
C SER A 398 9.98 -7.21 -19.17
N ARG A 399 8.72 -6.98 -18.71
CA ARG A 399 7.88 -7.96 -17.99
C ARG A 399 6.86 -8.66 -18.89
N GLY A 400 7.01 -8.58 -20.22
CA GLY A 400 6.22 -9.33 -21.16
C GLY A 400 4.96 -8.65 -21.71
N LEU A 401 4.72 -7.34 -21.43
CA LEU A 401 3.64 -6.61 -22.12
C LEU A 401 3.91 -6.56 -23.62
N GLN A 402 2.96 -7.08 -24.42
CA GLN A 402 3.03 -7.01 -25.87
C GLN A 402 2.26 -5.77 -26.36
N TYR A 403 2.81 -5.00 -27.28
CA TYR A 403 2.12 -3.86 -27.88
C TYR A 403 2.56 -3.66 -29.34
N ASP A 404 1.73 -2.98 -30.12
CA ASP A 404 2.08 -2.55 -31.48
C ASP A 404 2.93 -1.26 -31.40
N PRO A 405 4.20 -1.28 -31.87
CA PRO A 405 5.05 -0.09 -31.87
C PRO A 405 4.46 1.11 -32.62
N HIS A 406 3.59 0.89 -33.62
CA HIS A 406 2.89 1.95 -34.35
C HIS A 406 1.81 2.63 -33.48
N GLU A 407 1.34 1.94 -32.43
CA GLU A 407 0.30 2.39 -31.51
C GLU A 407 0.85 2.90 -30.15
N THR A 408 2.16 3.16 -30.06
CA THR A 408 2.82 3.70 -28.86
C THR A 408 2.10 4.92 -28.30
N ARG A 409 1.67 5.84 -29.18
CA ARG A 409 0.96 7.07 -28.76
C ARG A 409 -0.41 6.77 -28.16
N ALA A 410 -1.14 5.79 -28.74
CA ALA A 410 -2.44 5.37 -28.22
C ALA A 410 -2.33 4.68 -26.86
N LEU A 411 -1.33 3.81 -26.69
CA LEU A 411 -1.05 3.16 -25.41
C LEU A 411 -0.68 4.16 -24.30
N LEU A 412 0.21 5.11 -24.60
CA LEU A 412 0.57 6.18 -23.67
C LEU A 412 -0.60 7.09 -23.33
N SER A 413 -1.45 7.42 -24.33
CA SER A 413 -2.68 8.20 -24.12
C SER A 413 -3.65 7.46 -23.19
N TYR A 414 -3.84 6.15 -23.39
CA TYR A 414 -4.64 5.31 -22.52
C TYR A 414 -4.11 5.36 -21.07
N ILE A 415 -2.82 5.07 -20.85
CA ILE A 415 -2.18 5.07 -19.53
C ILE A 415 -2.28 6.47 -18.87
N TYR A 416 -2.18 7.54 -19.63
CA TYR A 416 -2.27 8.91 -19.12
C TYR A 416 -3.68 9.29 -18.69
N THR A 417 -4.70 8.89 -19.47
CA THR A 417 -6.09 9.33 -19.28
C THR A 417 -6.92 8.46 -18.37
N VAL A 418 -6.53 7.19 -18.20
CA VAL A 418 -7.26 6.26 -17.34
C VAL A 418 -7.26 6.71 -15.86
N GLN A 419 -8.43 6.59 -15.22
CA GLN A 419 -8.63 7.05 -13.84
C GLN A 419 -9.39 6.00 -13.01
N PRO A 420 -8.70 4.94 -12.54
CA PRO A 420 -9.34 3.96 -11.66
C PRO A 420 -9.86 4.62 -10.39
N VAL A 421 -10.97 4.10 -9.90
CA VAL A 421 -11.64 4.59 -8.68
C VAL A 421 -10.83 4.23 -7.44
N ASP A 422 -10.27 3.02 -7.44
CA ASP A 422 -9.52 2.51 -6.32
C ASP A 422 -8.26 3.34 -6.03
N ARG A 423 -7.90 3.38 -4.75
CA ARG A 423 -6.73 4.08 -4.25
C ARG A 423 -5.74 3.09 -3.65
N ALA A 424 -4.46 3.41 -3.80
CA ALA A 424 -3.38 2.68 -3.16
C ALA A 424 -2.40 3.65 -2.50
N ARG A 425 -1.73 3.19 -1.46
CA ARG A 425 -0.59 3.90 -0.87
C ARG A 425 0.70 3.38 -1.46
N SER A 426 1.53 4.28 -1.96
CA SER A 426 2.84 3.93 -2.49
C SER A 426 3.94 4.21 -1.48
N VAL A 427 4.89 3.30 -1.39
CA VAL A 427 6.11 3.45 -0.61
C VAL A 427 7.32 3.17 -1.50
N SER A 428 8.41 3.91 -1.30
CA SER A 428 9.64 3.78 -2.10
C SER A 428 10.75 2.99 -1.39
N GLN A 429 10.43 2.44 -0.22
CA GLN A 429 11.33 1.65 0.63
C GLN A 429 10.65 0.34 1.00
N VAL A 430 11.43 -0.72 1.17
CA VAL A 430 11.01 -1.91 1.91
C VAL A 430 10.81 -1.52 3.37
N GLY A 431 9.95 -2.24 4.10
CA GLY A 431 9.75 -2.03 5.52
C GLY A 431 8.33 -1.62 5.91
N TRP A 432 8.19 -1.06 7.10
CA TRP A 432 6.89 -0.77 7.68
C TRP A 432 6.20 0.47 7.11
N TYR A 433 4.93 0.29 6.81
CA TYR A 433 3.98 1.37 6.56
C TYR A 433 2.74 1.15 7.44
N GLY A 434 2.69 1.77 8.60
CA GLY A 434 1.67 1.49 9.61
C GLY A 434 1.77 0.05 10.13
N ASP A 435 0.72 -0.74 9.90
CA ASP A 435 0.66 -2.15 10.32
C ASP A 435 0.96 -3.14 9.18
N VAL A 436 1.33 -2.61 8.02
CA VAL A 436 1.71 -3.41 6.85
C VAL A 436 3.22 -3.37 6.67
N TYR A 437 3.82 -4.52 6.38
CA TYR A 437 5.21 -4.61 5.95
C TYR A 437 5.28 -4.78 4.43
N VAL A 438 5.98 -3.87 3.75
CA VAL A 438 6.03 -3.80 2.29
C VAL A 438 7.31 -4.41 1.77
N LEU A 439 7.17 -5.40 0.91
CA LEU A 439 8.21 -6.00 0.07
C LEU A 439 8.08 -5.49 -1.37
N PRO A 440 9.10 -5.69 -2.23
CA PRO A 440 9.05 -5.24 -3.61
C PRO A 440 7.93 -5.86 -4.45
N ASP A 441 7.49 -7.06 -4.11
CA ASP A 441 6.51 -7.88 -4.83
C ASP A 441 5.17 -8.01 -4.09
N GLU A 442 5.15 -7.81 -2.77
CA GLU A 442 3.92 -7.94 -1.97
C GLU A 442 3.92 -7.02 -0.75
N ALA A 443 2.74 -6.83 -0.17
CA ALA A 443 2.54 -6.15 1.11
C ALA A 443 1.86 -7.13 2.08
N ILE A 444 2.46 -7.34 3.25
CA ILE A 444 2.02 -8.30 4.26
C ILE A 444 1.39 -7.56 5.43
N GLY A 445 0.16 -7.90 5.78
CA GLY A 445 -0.62 -7.27 6.85
C GLY A 445 -1.92 -6.66 6.35
N ALA A 446 -2.73 -6.09 7.25
CA ALA A 446 -4.02 -5.50 6.95
C ALA A 446 -3.94 -3.97 6.91
N SER A 447 -4.56 -3.37 5.90
CA SER A 447 -4.69 -1.92 5.74
C SER A 447 -6.04 -1.57 5.13
N SER A 448 -6.56 -0.37 5.41
CA SER A 448 -7.78 0.16 4.80
C SER A 448 -7.63 0.46 3.30
N GLU A 449 -6.41 0.69 2.83
CA GLU A 449 -6.08 0.89 1.42
C GLU A 449 -4.98 -0.11 1.03
N THR A 450 -4.93 -0.53 -0.21
CA THR A 450 -3.82 -1.32 -0.75
C THR A 450 -2.52 -0.54 -0.62
N VAL A 451 -1.48 -1.16 -0.05
CA VAL A 451 -0.13 -0.59 0.03
C VAL A 451 0.76 -1.29 -0.97
N ILE A 452 1.54 -0.54 -1.74
CA ILE A 452 2.40 -1.09 -2.79
C ILE A 452 3.78 -0.46 -2.78
N TYR A 453 4.77 -1.25 -3.21
CA TYR A 453 6.10 -0.73 -3.50
C TYR A 453 6.11 0.02 -4.84
N GLN A 454 6.60 1.26 -4.85
CA GLN A 454 6.74 2.08 -6.04
C GLN A 454 8.09 2.80 -6.02
N SER A 455 8.96 2.53 -6.97
CA SER A 455 10.29 3.16 -7.05
C SER A 455 10.68 3.48 -8.49
N PHE A 456 11.23 4.67 -8.72
CA PHE A 456 11.82 5.07 -10.00
C PHE A 456 13.10 4.29 -10.34
N SER A 457 13.78 3.76 -9.33
CA SER A 457 15.04 3.01 -9.49
C SER A 457 14.82 1.51 -9.69
N GLY A 458 13.55 1.08 -9.78
CA GLY A 458 13.19 -0.34 -9.78
C GLY A 458 13.13 -0.95 -8.38
N ALA A 459 12.73 -2.21 -8.31
CA ALA A 459 12.72 -2.98 -7.07
C ALA A 459 14.15 -3.42 -6.69
N PRO A 460 14.51 -3.41 -5.39
CA PRO A 460 15.78 -4.01 -4.96
C PRO A 460 15.77 -5.50 -5.25
N PRO A 461 16.86 -6.08 -5.79
CA PRO A 461 16.95 -7.50 -6.08
C PRO A 461 17.07 -8.33 -4.80
N GLY A 462 16.75 -9.63 -4.89
CA GLY A 462 17.01 -10.60 -3.84
C GLY A 462 15.92 -10.71 -2.79
N TYR A 463 14.67 -10.58 -3.23
CA TYR A 463 13.45 -10.86 -2.45
C TYR A 463 12.60 -11.99 -3.07
N GLU A 464 13.15 -12.72 -4.02
CA GLU A 464 12.49 -13.83 -4.67
C GLU A 464 12.31 -15.01 -3.71
N GLN A 465 11.41 -15.95 -4.03
CA GLN A 465 11.14 -17.16 -3.25
C GLN A 465 11.44 -18.42 -4.05
N SER A 466 11.92 -19.47 -3.36
CA SER A 466 12.08 -20.81 -3.91
C SER A 466 11.98 -21.87 -2.80
N GLY A 467 11.32 -22.99 -3.11
CA GLY A 467 11.05 -24.06 -2.15
C GLY A 467 9.97 -23.69 -1.12
N SER A 468 9.77 -24.56 -0.15
CA SER A 468 8.83 -24.39 0.97
C SER A 468 9.55 -23.90 2.23
N LEU A 469 8.76 -23.44 3.21
CA LEU A 469 9.28 -23.14 4.55
C LEU A 469 9.88 -24.38 5.21
N GLU A 470 9.27 -25.54 5.04
CA GLU A 470 9.73 -26.79 5.62
C GLU A 470 11.09 -27.20 5.02
N ASP A 471 11.26 -27.09 3.70
CA ASP A 471 12.55 -27.30 3.04
C ASP A 471 13.65 -26.39 3.60
N TRP A 472 13.35 -25.10 3.78
CA TRP A 472 14.28 -24.13 4.38
C TRP A 472 14.62 -24.49 5.83
N ARG A 473 13.61 -24.87 6.62
CA ARG A 473 13.76 -25.30 8.02
C ARG A 473 14.68 -26.50 8.16
N GLU A 474 14.39 -27.59 7.43
CA GLU A 474 15.13 -28.84 7.53
C GLU A 474 16.55 -28.75 6.98
N ASN A 475 16.72 -28.07 5.84
CA ASN A 475 17.98 -28.09 5.10
C ASN A 475 18.92 -26.94 5.46
N ILE A 476 18.42 -25.86 6.10
CA ILE A 476 19.21 -24.69 6.45
C ILE A 476 19.12 -24.41 7.97
N ALA A 477 17.95 -24.09 8.51
CA ALA A 477 17.83 -23.67 9.90
C ALA A 477 18.29 -24.77 10.88
N ALA A 478 17.88 -26.03 10.68
CA ALA A 478 18.29 -27.17 11.49
C ALA A 478 19.81 -27.41 11.47
N LYS A 479 20.47 -27.09 10.35
CA LYS A 479 21.93 -27.19 10.21
C LYS A 479 22.68 -26.02 10.87
N CYS A 480 22.00 -24.91 11.13
CA CYS A 480 22.58 -23.78 11.87
C CYS A 480 22.61 -24.02 13.37
N MET A 481 21.71 -24.87 13.90
CA MET A 481 21.63 -25.18 15.33
C MET A 481 22.97 -25.75 15.84
N GLY A 482 23.40 -25.32 17.04
CA GLY A 482 24.70 -25.68 17.60
C GLY A 482 25.90 -24.83 17.12
N ASN A 483 25.73 -24.09 16.00
CA ASN A 483 26.77 -23.24 15.40
C ASN A 483 26.50 -21.76 15.74
N SER A 484 27.15 -21.19 16.74
CA SER A 484 26.84 -19.87 17.29
C SER A 484 26.86 -18.75 16.25
N ARG A 485 27.81 -18.73 15.33
CA ARG A 485 27.92 -17.71 14.27
C ARG A 485 26.81 -17.85 13.23
N LEU A 486 26.41 -19.08 12.87
CA LEU A 486 25.27 -19.31 11.98
C LEU A 486 23.95 -18.92 12.66
N VAL A 487 23.78 -19.27 13.94
CA VAL A 487 22.62 -18.84 14.74
C VAL A 487 22.53 -17.32 14.78
N LEU A 488 23.64 -16.62 15.07
CA LEU A 488 23.68 -15.13 15.03
C LEU A 488 23.23 -14.59 13.66
N MET A 489 23.70 -15.18 12.54
CA MET A 489 23.38 -14.71 11.20
C MET A 489 21.89 -14.90 10.84
N VAL A 490 21.33 -16.06 11.16
CA VAL A 490 19.91 -16.35 10.96
C VAL A 490 19.06 -15.43 11.84
N ALA A 491 19.38 -15.32 13.13
CA ALA A 491 18.66 -14.46 14.06
C ALA A 491 18.74 -12.97 13.65
N ALA A 492 19.92 -12.49 13.19
CA ALA A 492 20.07 -11.15 12.64
C ALA A 492 19.21 -10.93 11.39
N GLY A 493 18.99 -11.98 10.59
CA GLY A 493 18.09 -11.96 9.45
C GLY A 493 16.65 -11.58 9.82
N PHE A 494 16.15 -12.00 11.00
CA PHE A 494 14.82 -11.66 11.51
C PHE A 494 14.77 -10.33 12.27
N ALA A 495 15.91 -9.76 12.65
CA ALA A 495 15.97 -8.60 13.53
C ALA A 495 15.59 -7.28 12.84
N GLY A 496 15.81 -7.16 11.52
CA GLY A 496 15.54 -5.93 10.77
C GLY A 496 14.11 -5.39 10.99
N PRO A 497 13.05 -6.17 10.75
CA PRO A 497 11.67 -5.76 10.97
C PRO A 497 11.33 -5.37 12.40
N LEU A 498 12.03 -5.93 13.38
CA LEU A 498 11.77 -5.68 14.81
C LEU A 498 12.31 -4.33 15.31
N LEU A 499 13.14 -3.65 14.51
CA LEU A 499 13.61 -2.29 14.82
C LEU A 499 12.45 -1.27 14.97
N GLU A 500 11.33 -1.48 14.27
CA GLU A 500 10.12 -0.66 14.45
C GLU A 500 9.43 -0.91 15.79
N LEU A 501 9.54 -2.11 16.32
CA LEU A 501 8.91 -2.50 17.59
C LEU A 501 9.71 -1.99 18.80
N ASP A 502 11.02 -1.75 18.62
CA ASP A 502 11.90 -1.11 19.60
C ASP A 502 12.56 0.14 19.02
N ASN A 503 11.91 1.29 19.22
CA ASN A 503 12.40 2.58 18.72
C ASN A 503 13.67 3.09 19.43
N SER A 504 14.22 2.35 20.38
CA SER A 504 15.45 2.73 21.10
C SER A 504 16.74 2.44 20.30
N LEU A 505 16.63 1.59 19.25
CA LEU A 505 17.77 1.15 18.45
C LEU A 505 17.81 1.82 17.09
N GLU A 506 19.00 2.27 16.72
CA GLU A 506 19.33 2.84 15.39
C GLU A 506 19.96 1.78 14.48
N SER A 507 20.19 2.14 13.21
CA SER A 507 20.93 1.30 12.25
C SER A 507 22.26 0.82 12.82
N GLY A 508 22.65 -0.39 12.46
CA GLY A 508 23.90 -1.00 12.87
C GLY A 508 23.91 -2.49 12.55
N GLY A 509 24.98 -3.19 12.91
CA GLY A 509 25.04 -4.62 12.59
C GLY A 509 26.33 -5.28 13.02
N PHE A 510 26.55 -6.44 12.42
CA PHE A 510 27.61 -7.36 12.80
C PHE A 510 28.52 -7.64 11.59
N HIS A 511 29.80 -7.66 11.86
CA HIS A 511 30.85 -7.98 10.90
C HIS A 511 31.60 -9.23 11.37
N ILE A 512 31.60 -10.29 10.58
CA ILE A 512 32.36 -11.50 10.87
C ILE A 512 33.74 -11.41 10.22
N ARG A 513 34.77 -11.46 11.06
CA ARG A 513 36.14 -11.25 10.65
C ARG A 513 37.00 -12.53 10.80
N SER A 514 37.68 -12.92 9.75
CA SER A 514 38.74 -13.94 9.75
C SER A 514 39.53 -13.91 8.46
N GLU A 515 40.61 -14.68 8.42
CA GLU A 515 41.30 -15.04 7.19
C GLU A 515 40.36 -15.72 6.18
N SER A 516 40.81 -15.84 4.94
CA SER A 516 40.07 -16.48 3.86
C SER A 516 39.74 -17.95 4.14
N SER A 517 38.67 -18.47 3.50
CA SER A 517 38.27 -19.89 3.54
C SER A 517 37.86 -20.41 4.93
N ARG A 518 37.29 -19.55 5.80
CA ARG A 518 36.79 -19.92 7.13
C ARG A 518 35.25 -19.99 7.23
N GLY A 519 34.49 -20.04 6.12
CA GLY A 519 33.03 -20.19 6.10
C GLY A 519 32.23 -18.86 6.14
N LYS A 520 32.87 -17.68 6.12
CA LYS A 520 32.22 -16.37 6.20
C LYS A 520 31.11 -16.15 5.14
N SER A 521 31.45 -16.34 3.86
CA SER A 521 30.48 -16.14 2.76
C SER A 521 29.33 -17.15 2.82
N THR A 522 29.54 -18.36 3.37
CA THR A 522 28.47 -19.31 3.63
C THR A 522 27.49 -18.78 4.68
N ALA A 523 27.99 -18.21 5.76
CA ALA A 523 27.15 -17.59 6.78
C ALA A 523 26.31 -16.44 6.23
N LEU A 524 26.89 -15.59 5.35
CA LEU A 524 26.16 -14.52 4.67
C LEU A 524 25.07 -15.06 3.74
N ARG A 525 25.35 -16.13 2.98
CA ARG A 525 24.35 -16.76 2.10
C ARG A 525 23.21 -17.40 2.88
N VAL A 526 23.50 -18.03 4.02
CA VAL A 526 22.51 -18.54 4.94
C VAL A 526 21.60 -17.39 5.44
N CYS A 527 22.17 -16.28 5.90
CA CYS A 527 21.38 -15.12 6.30
C CYS A 527 20.54 -14.57 5.15
N LYS A 528 21.11 -14.44 3.94
CA LYS A 528 20.41 -13.92 2.75
C LYS A 528 19.25 -14.81 2.34
N SER A 529 19.37 -16.14 2.50
CA SER A 529 18.32 -17.09 2.14
C SER A 529 16.99 -16.89 2.87
N LEU A 530 16.98 -16.22 4.02
CA LEU A 530 15.72 -15.84 4.68
C LEU A 530 14.87 -14.93 3.78
N TRP A 531 15.54 -13.98 3.11
CA TRP A 531 14.89 -12.89 2.37
C TRP A 531 14.75 -13.19 0.87
N GLY A 532 15.68 -13.94 0.28
CA GLY A 532 15.67 -14.21 -1.15
C GLY A 532 16.95 -14.88 -1.65
N ALA A 533 17.15 -14.85 -2.97
CA ALA A 533 18.23 -15.53 -3.64
C ALA A 533 19.62 -15.16 -3.10
N PRO A 534 20.45 -16.12 -2.64
CA PRO A 534 21.74 -15.86 -2.03
C PRO A 534 22.82 -15.38 -3.01
N ASP A 535 22.61 -15.53 -4.31
CA ASP A 535 23.53 -15.04 -5.35
C ASP A 535 23.43 -13.53 -5.57
N LYS A 536 22.45 -12.88 -4.95
CA LYS A 536 22.20 -11.43 -5.04
C LYS A 536 22.75 -10.67 -3.80
N LEU A 537 23.96 -11.03 -3.35
CA LEU A 537 24.64 -10.32 -2.28
C LEU A 537 25.10 -8.94 -2.76
N VAL A 538 24.91 -7.94 -1.88
CA VAL A 538 25.50 -6.62 -2.06
C VAL A 538 26.98 -6.69 -1.66
N THR A 539 27.84 -5.94 -2.32
CA THR A 539 29.25 -5.84 -1.94
C THR A 539 29.58 -4.42 -1.49
N TRP A 540 30.54 -4.27 -0.57
CA TRP A 540 31.06 -2.98 -0.16
C TRP A 540 31.74 -2.21 -1.30
N ARG A 541 32.10 -2.88 -2.40
CA ARG A 541 32.74 -2.29 -3.58
C ARG A 541 31.83 -1.36 -4.41
N ALA A 542 30.57 -1.23 -4.07
CA ALA A 542 29.69 -0.28 -4.71
C ALA A 542 30.10 1.18 -4.38
N THR A 543 29.82 2.13 -5.29
CA THR A 543 30.03 3.54 -4.99
C THR A 543 29.23 3.98 -3.77
N SER A 544 29.71 4.97 -3.02
CA SER A 544 29.00 5.52 -1.85
C SER A 544 27.54 5.91 -2.19
N ASN A 545 27.29 6.48 -3.38
CA ASN A 545 25.95 6.81 -3.86
C ASN A 545 25.10 5.57 -4.17
N GLY A 546 25.70 4.51 -4.71
CA GLY A 546 25.04 3.22 -4.94
C GLY A 546 24.59 2.59 -3.62
N LEU A 547 25.48 2.54 -2.63
CA LEU A 547 25.16 2.01 -1.31
C LEU A 547 24.11 2.84 -0.56
N GLU A 548 24.09 4.17 -0.70
CA GLU A 548 22.99 4.99 -0.17
C GLU A 548 21.63 4.55 -0.74
N GLY A 549 21.57 4.26 -2.04
CA GLY A 549 20.35 3.74 -2.69
C GLY A 549 19.96 2.38 -2.18
N VAL A 550 20.94 1.49 -1.99
CA VAL A 550 20.71 0.14 -1.44
C VAL A 550 20.23 0.21 0.00
N CYS A 551 20.87 0.98 0.87
CA CYS A 551 20.44 1.16 2.26
C CYS A 551 19.04 1.75 2.35
N PHE A 552 18.75 2.77 1.54
CA PHE A 552 17.42 3.37 1.46
C PHE A 552 16.34 2.35 1.06
N ALA A 553 16.63 1.48 0.10
CA ALA A 553 15.71 0.45 -0.36
C ALA A 553 15.50 -0.70 0.65
N HIS A 554 16.42 -0.89 1.61
CA HIS A 554 16.38 -1.95 2.63
C HIS A 554 15.96 -1.43 4.01
N ASN A 555 15.11 -0.41 4.06
CA ASN A 555 14.64 0.12 5.35
C ASN A 555 13.86 -0.95 6.15
N ASP A 556 14.00 -0.94 7.46
CA ASP A 556 13.42 -1.92 8.40
C ASP A 556 13.68 -3.40 8.01
N ALA A 557 14.77 -3.67 7.32
CA ALA A 557 15.15 -4.99 6.82
C ALA A 557 16.58 -5.34 7.25
N THR A 558 17.01 -6.57 6.93
CA THR A 558 18.39 -6.98 7.12
C THR A 558 19.15 -6.91 5.81
N LEU A 559 20.19 -6.08 5.77
CA LEU A 559 21.09 -5.92 4.62
C LEU A 559 22.30 -6.80 4.76
N VAL A 560 22.52 -7.70 3.80
CA VAL A 560 23.68 -8.60 3.75
C VAL A 560 24.71 -8.03 2.78
N ILE A 561 25.92 -7.70 3.29
CA ILE A 561 26.98 -7.07 2.50
C ILE A 561 28.29 -7.86 2.64
N ASP A 562 28.91 -8.21 1.52
CA ASP A 562 30.17 -8.97 1.51
C ASP A 562 31.39 -8.13 1.11
N GLU A 563 32.60 -8.63 1.34
CA GLU A 563 33.90 -8.16 0.83
C GLU A 563 34.35 -6.75 1.28
N LEU A 564 34.29 -6.48 2.60
CA LEU A 564 34.78 -5.17 3.12
C LEU A 564 36.27 -4.94 2.78
N GLY A 565 37.11 -5.99 2.73
CA GLY A 565 38.56 -5.91 2.48
C GLY A 565 38.89 -5.30 1.13
N GLN A 566 38.22 -5.67 0.05
CA GLN A 566 38.51 -5.15 -1.30
C GLN A 566 38.35 -3.63 -1.41
N MET A 567 37.35 -3.07 -0.76
CA MET A 567 37.17 -1.62 -0.74
C MET A 567 38.28 -0.92 0.10
N ALA A 568 38.72 -1.58 1.17
CA ALA A 568 39.77 -1.10 2.04
C ALA A 568 41.11 -0.99 1.32
N ASP A 569 41.42 -1.96 0.47
CA ASP A 569 42.68 -2.00 -0.30
C ASP A 569 42.74 -0.91 -1.38
N GLU A 570 41.62 -0.57 -2.01
CA GLU A 570 41.52 0.45 -3.05
C GLU A 570 41.55 1.89 -2.47
N ASN A 571 40.73 2.18 -1.47
CA ASN A 571 40.65 3.53 -0.84
C ASN A 571 40.15 3.43 0.62
N PRO A 572 41.08 3.25 1.58
CA PRO A 572 40.70 3.13 3.00
C PRO A 572 39.86 4.30 3.55
N ALA A 573 40.10 5.51 3.05
CA ALA A 573 39.41 6.71 3.52
C ALA A 573 37.95 6.76 3.07
N GLU A 574 37.67 6.32 1.85
CA GLU A 574 36.31 6.19 1.31
C GLU A 574 35.56 5.02 1.97
N ALA A 575 36.24 3.89 2.17
CA ALA A 575 35.71 2.74 2.88
C ALA A 575 35.22 3.14 4.29
N ALA A 576 36.04 3.83 5.05
CA ALA A 576 35.71 4.33 6.37
C ALA A 576 34.51 5.30 6.37
N GLN A 577 34.38 6.17 5.36
CA GLN A 577 33.23 7.06 5.21
C GLN A 577 31.96 6.33 4.84
N THR A 578 32.05 5.28 4.00
CA THR A 578 30.94 4.48 3.57
C THR A 578 30.39 3.63 4.69
N VAL A 579 31.24 2.98 5.49
CA VAL A 579 30.83 2.27 6.71
C VAL A 579 30.11 3.24 7.66
N TYR A 580 30.64 4.44 7.83
CA TYR A 580 30.00 5.46 8.68
C TYR A 580 28.61 5.86 8.15
N MET A 581 28.45 6.02 6.86
CA MET A 581 27.18 6.37 6.22
C MET A 581 26.14 5.26 6.44
N VAL A 582 26.47 3.98 6.16
CA VAL A 582 25.58 2.84 6.36
C VAL A 582 25.09 2.75 7.81
N THR A 583 26.02 2.92 8.78
CA THR A 583 25.74 2.81 10.21
C THR A 583 24.98 4.01 10.78
N ASN A 584 25.09 5.19 10.14
CA ASN A 584 24.44 6.43 10.61
C ASN A 584 22.97 6.55 10.16
N GLY A 585 22.50 5.70 9.24
CA GLY A 585 21.09 5.66 8.83
C GLY A 585 20.63 6.86 7.99
N SER A 586 21.56 7.64 7.40
CA SER A 586 21.19 8.82 6.61
C SER A 586 22.18 9.10 5.47
N SER A 587 21.64 9.58 4.34
CA SER A 587 22.45 10.01 3.19
C SER A 587 23.16 11.35 3.42
N LYS A 588 24.15 11.63 2.59
CA LYS A 588 24.72 12.99 2.49
C LYS A 588 23.68 13.94 1.91
N GLN A 589 23.56 15.14 2.49
CA GLN A 589 22.76 16.21 1.90
C GLN A 589 23.39 16.71 0.61
N ARG A 590 22.61 16.81 -0.46
CA ARG A 590 23.06 17.30 -1.78
C ARG A 590 22.22 18.49 -2.20
N ALA A 591 22.76 19.30 -3.11
CA ALA A 591 21.95 20.30 -3.81
C ALA A 591 21.09 19.63 -4.89
N ASN A 592 19.87 20.09 -5.06
CA ASN A 592 19.02 19.73 -6.19
C ASN A 592 19.43 20.51 -7.44
N ARG A 593 18.87 20.19 -8.62
CA ARG A 593 19.17 20.88 -9.88
C ARG A 593 18.83 22.37 -9.88
N ALA A 594 17.95 22.82 -8.99
CA ALA A 594 17.54 24.21 -8.83
C ALA A 594 18.39 24.97 -7.78
N GLY A 595 19.46 24.35 -7.22
CA GLY A 595 20.33 24.98 -6.23
C GLY A 595 19.84 24.91 -4.78
N GLY A 596 18.63 24.38 -4.52
CA GLY A 596 18.13 24.12 -3.18
C GLY A 596 18.65 22.80 -2.61
N ALA A 597 18.44 22.56 -1.30
CA ALA A 597 18.77 21.29 -0.65
C ALA A 597 17.88 20.16 -1.16
N ALA A 598 18.47 19.07 -1.63
CA ALA A 598 17.76 17.82 -1.88
C ALA A 598 17.34 17.18 -0.53
N GLY A 599 16.22 16.46 -0.51
CA GLY A 599 15.77 15.72 0.66
C GLY A 599 16.84 14.72 1.12
N ILE A 600 17.05 14.60 2.43
CA ILE A 600 17.91 13.59 3.02
C ILE A 600 17.15 12.26 3.00
N LYS A 601 17.77 11.22 2.42
CA LYS A 601 17.29 9.86 2.51
C LYS A 601 17.66 9.28 3.87
N THR A 602 16.72 8.67 4.56
CA THR A 602 16.94 7.99 5.85
C THR A 602 16.58 6.53 5.75
N TRP A 603 17.23 5.71 6.53
CA TRP A 603 16.94 4.29 6.66
C TRP A 603 17.26 3.81 8.07
N ARG A 604 16.62 2.73 8.45
CA ARG A 604 16.87 1.99 9.68
C ARG A 604 16.98 0.52 9.30
N LEU A 605 18.13 -0.09 9.55
CA LEU A 605 18.40 -1.46 9.14
C LEU A 605 19.39 -2.16 10.09
N ILE A 606 19.31 -3.48 10.12
CA ILE A 606 20.39 -4.34 10.59
C ILE A 606 21.24 -4.71 9.38
N PHE A 607 22.57 -4.59 9.47
CA PHE A 607 23.43 -5.19 8.46
C PHE A 607 24.20 -6.37 9.05
N VAL A 608 24.50 -7.34 8.18
CA VAL A 608 25.48 -8.38 8.44
C VAL A 608 26.52 -8.35 7.34
N SER A 609 27.78 -8.42 7.72
CA SER A 609 28.85 -8.37 6.73
C SER A 609 30.00 -9.29 7.09
N ALA A 610 30.91 -9.52 6.13
CA ALA A 610 32.10 -10.31 6.34
C ALA A 610 33.32 -9.65 5.70
N GLY A 611 34.52 -9.98 6.23
CA GLY A 611 35.78 -9.50 5.70
C GLY A 611 36.98 -10.04 6.44
N GLU A 612 38.16 -9.62 5.99
CA GLU A 612 39.43 -10.00 6.62
C GLU A 612 39.95 -8.89 7.56
N VAL A 613 39.44 -7.66 7.39
CA VAL A 613 39.91 -6.47 8.09
C VAL A 613 38.85 -6.01 9.09
N SER A 614 39.26 -5.67 10.31
CA SER A 614 38.39 -5.04 11.30
C SER A 614 38.13 -3.56 10.99
N LEU A 615 37.07 -2.97 11.56
CA LEU A 615 36.81 -1.55 11.45
C LEU A 615 37.98 -0.73 11.98
N SER A 616 38.61 -1.13 13.08
CA SER A 616 39.76 -0.45 13.66
C SER A 616 40.95 -0.45 12.73
N ASN A 617 41.28 -1.59 12.09
CA ASN A 617 42.33 -1.67 11.09
C ASN A 617 42.04 -0.83 9.85
N LEU A 618 40.81 -0.86 9.35
CA LEU A 618 40.36 -0.05 8.23
C LEU A 618 40.56 1.47 8.53
N MET A 619 40.13 1.91 9.70
CA MET A 619 40.30 3.31 10.12
C MET A 619 41.77 3.69 10.28
N ALA A 620 42.59 2.81 10.86
CA ALA A 620 44.02 3.02 11.01
C ALA A 620 44.75 3.14 9.65
N GLN A 621 44.41 2.31 8.67
CA GLN A 621 44.89 2.41 7.28
C GLN A 621 44.49 3.76 6.65
N ALA A 622 43.32 4.30 6.96
CA ALA A 622 42.89 5.63 6.54
C ALA A 622 43.48 6.79 7.35
N GLY A 623 44.41 6.53 8.26
CA GLY A 623 45.02 7.54 9.15
C GLY A 623 44.02 8.15 10.16
N LYS A 624 42.95 7.43 10.49
CA LYS A 624 41.90 7.87 11.40
C LYS A 624 41.77 6.90 12.59
N THR A 625 41.19 7.37 13.66
CA THR A 625 40.83 6.55 14.81
C THR A 625 39.33 6.28 14.77
N VAL A 626 38.90 5.07 15.19
CA VAL A 626 37.51 4.72 15.34
C VAL A 626 36.89 5.56 16.46
N LYS A 627 35.71 6.11 16.20
CA LYS A 627 34.95 6.81 17.25
C LYS A 627 34.03 5.83 17.98
N ALA A 628 33.86 6.03 19.28
CA ALA A 628 33.00 5.21 20.13
C ALA A 628 31.60 4.92 19.54
N GLY A 629 30.98 5.92 18.91
CA GLY A 629 29.68 5.76 18.25
C GLY A 629 29.70 4.86 17.01
N GLN A 630 30.85 4.64 16.37
CA GLN A 630 31.01 3.73 15.24
C GLN A 630 31.10 2.28 15.70
N GLU A 631 31.88 2.01 16.75
CA GLU A 631 32.05 0.66 17.31
C GLU A 631 30.74 0.08 17.86
N VAL A 632 29.93 0.90 18.49
CA VAL A 632 28.61 0.48 19.00
C VAL A 632 27.67 0.07 17.86
N ARG A 633 27.83 0.63 16.65
CA ARG A 633 26.98 0.36 15.49
C ARG A 633 27.58 -0.65 14.50
N PHE A 634 28.89 -0.87 14.54
CA PHE A 634 29.63 -1.83 13.72
C PHE A 634 30.38 -2.80 14.64
N ILE A 635 29.75 -3.94 14.93
CA ILE A 635 30.26 -4.92 15.90
C ILE A 635 31.09 -5.97 15.19
N ASP A 636 32.41 -5.94 15.41
CA ASP A 636 33.35 -6.93 14.88
C ASP A 636 33.31 -8.23 15.71
N ILE A 637 33.06 -9.35 15.07
CA ILE A 637 33.00 -10.68 15.70
C ILE A 637 34.05 -11.61 15.09
N PRO A 638 34.87 -12.28 15.89
CA PRO A 638 35.78 -13.30 15.33
C PRO A 638 34.98 -14.48 14.77
N ALA A 639 35.31 -14.86 13.52
CA ALA A 639 34.66 -15.98 12.86
C ALA A 639 35.01 -17.33 13.54
N ASP A 640 36.23 -17.49 14.02
CA ASP A 640 36.65 -18.71 14.67
C ASP A 640 35.84 -18.96 15.98
N ALA A 641 35.16 -20.07 16.02
CA ALA A 641 34.37 -20.49 17.18
C ALA A 641 35.19 -21.31 18.20
N GLY A 642 36.50 -21.44 17.98
CA GLY A 642 37.43 -22.09 18.91
C GLY A 642 37.42 -23.65 18.91
N LYS A 643 36.79 -24.25 17.87
CA LYS A 643 36.72 -25.72 17.72
C LYS A 643 37.67 -26.27 16.64
N GLY A 644 38.52 -25.42 16.04
CA GLY A 644 39.38 -25.83 14.94
C GLY A 644 38.69 -26.03 13.59
N LEU A 645 37.39 -25.70 13.51
CA LEU A 645 36.54 -25.82 12.34
C LEU A 645 36.21 -24.47 11.69
N GLY A 646 36.96 -23.42 12.03
CA GLY A 646 36.68 -22.05 11.58
C GLY A 646 35.40 -21.52 12.20
N LEU A 647 34.44 -21.11 11.36
CA LEU A 647 33.15 -20.60 11.83
C LEU A 647 32.26 -21.65 12.48
N PHE A 648 32.47 -22.94 12.19
CA PHE A 648 31.59 -24.03 12.61
C PHE A 648 31.99 -24.60 13.98
N GLU A 649 31.01 -25.07 14.71
CA GLU A 649 31.14 -25.80 15.97
C GLU A 649 30.65 -27.23 15.83
N GLU A 650 29.63 -27.44 14.97
CA GLU A 650 29.04 -28.75 14.70
C GLU A 650 28.82 -28.91 13.19
N LEU A 651 29.12 -30.08 12.64
CA LEU A 651 29.09 -30.38 11.20
C LEU A 651 27.85 -31.17 10.78
N HIS A 652 26.93 -31.49 11.69
CA HIS A 652 25.68 -32.22 11.44
C HIS A 652 25.85 -33.46 10.54
N GLY A 653 26.90 -34.24 10.79
CA GLY A 653 27.21 -35.45 10.04
C GLY A 653 28.02 -35.27 8.75
N SER A 654 28.40 -34.05 8.40
CA SER A 654 29.32 -33.78 7.28
C SER A 654 30.75 -34.19 7.69
N PRO A 655 31.57 -34.71 6.72
CA PRO A 655 32.91 -35.22 7.03
C PRO A 655 33.90 -34.13 7.45
N ASP A 656 33.73 -32.91 6.95
CA ASP A 656 34.58 -31.76 7.26
C ASP A 656 33.84 -30.44 7.07
N GLY A 657 34.45 -29.32 7.49
CA GLY A 657 33.87 -27.99 7.38
C GLY A 657 33.65 -27.48 5.95
N ALA A 658 34.46 -27.95 4.97
CA ALA A 658 34.31 -27.58 3.57
C ALA A 658 33.05 -28.24 2.95
N SER A 659 32.86 -29.52 3.19
CA SER A 659 31.68 -30.29 2.78
C SER A 659 30.41 -29.74 3.42
N PHE A 660 30.46 -29.34 4.69
CA PHE A 660 29.33 -28.68 5.39
C PHE A 660 29.00 -27.34 4.79
N ALA A 661 30.00 -26.49 4.51
CA ALA A 661 29.83 -25.23 3.86
C ALA A 661 29.22 -25.36 2.45
N GLU A 662 29.65 -26.35 1.67
CA GLU A 662 29.13 -26.62 0.32
C GLU A 662 27.66 -27.05 0.36
N ALA A 663 27.30 -27.94 1.31
CA ALA A 663 25.93 -28.38 1.53
C ALA A 663 25.02 -27.17 1.88
N LEU A 664 25.42 -26.31 2.83
CA LEU A 664 24.65 -25.09 3.18
C LEU A 664 24.52 -24.12 2.01
N ASN A 665 25.58 -23.92 1.21
CA ASN A 665 25.55 -23.07 0.03
C ASN A 665 24.60 -23.61 -1.05
N SER A 666 24.59 -24.93 -1.30
CA SER A 666 23.68 -25.57 -2.25
C SER A 666 22.23 -25.46 -1.78
N ASN A 667 21.96 -25.75 -0.51
CA ASN A 667 20.63 -25.67 0.08
C ASN A 667 20.09 -24.22 0.06
N SER A 668 20.93 -23.22 0.39
CA SER A 668 20.56 -21.81 0.34
C SER A 668 20.18 -21.33 -1.07
N LYS A 669 20.75 -21.92 -2.13
CA LYS A 669 20.39 -21.63 -3.52
C LYS A 669 19.07 -22.28 -3.96
N SER A 670 18.66 -23.35 -3.28
CA SER A 670 17.44 -24.09 -3.61
C SER A 670 16.24 -23.59 -2.79
N PHE A 671 16.47 -23.17 -1.54
CA PHE A 671 15.42 -22.86 -0.57
C PHE A 671 15.65 -21.46 0.01
N TYR A 672 14.82 -20.48 -0.39
CA TYR A 672 14.99 -19.08 0.05
C TYR A 672 13.69 -18.28 -0.01
N GLY A 673 13.62 -17.18 0.74
CA GLY A 673 12.59 -16.16 0.72
C GLY A 673 11.31 -16.48 1.49
N THR A 674 11.09 -17.75 1.89
CA THR A 674 9.86 -18.19 2.56
C THR A 674 9.87 -17.87 4.05
N ALA A 675 11.01 -17.98 4.71
CA ALA A 675 11.14 -17.79 6.15
C ALA A 675 10.80 -16.35 6.61
N ALA A 676 11.36 -15.34 5.94
CA ALA A 676 11.08 -13.93 6.26
C ALA A 676 9.61 -13.59 6.07
N ARG A 677 8.96 -14.05 4.99
CA ARG A 677 7.53 -13.79 4.73
C ARG A 677 6.63 -14.39 5.78
N THR A 678 6.90 -15.63 6.19
CA THR A 678 6.15 -16.28 7.28
C THR A 678 6.31 -15.52 8.58
N PHE A 679 7.53 -15.06 8.91
CA PHE A 679 7.79 -14.25 10.09
C PHE A 679 7.01 -12.93 10.03
N LEU A 680 7.05 -12.24 8.91
CA LEU A 680 6.32 -10.98 8.70
C LEU A 680 4.81 -11.16 8.83
N ALA A 681 4.26 -12.27 8.31
CA ALA A 681 2.84 -12.59 8.46
C ALA A 681 2.45 -12.76 9.94
N GLN A 682 3.30 -13.43 10.74
CA GLN A 682 3.06 -13.56 12.19
C GLN A 682 3.16 -12.21 12.90
N VAL A 683 4.20 -11.43 12.62
CA VAL A 683 4.42 -10.11 13.25
C VAL A 683 3.30 -9.14 12.92
N THR A 684 2.84 -9.08 11.66
CA THR A 684 1.75 -8.19 11.23
C THR A 684 0.40 -8.60 11.82
N ALA A 685 0.18 -9.90 12.04
CA ALA A 685 -1.04 -10.40 12.67
C ALA A 685 -1.17 -10.04 14.15
N ASP A 686 -0.04 -9.97 14.89
CA ASP A 686 0.00 -9.65 16.34
C ASP A 686 1.19 -8.75 16.70
N LYS A 687 1.25 -7.56 16.11
CA LYS A 687 2.33 -6.59 16.33
C LYS A 687 2.50 -6.20 17.81
N ALA A 688 1.40 -6.09 18.54
CA ALA A 688 1.41 -5.74 19.98
C ALA A 688 1.97 -6.87 20.85
N GLY A 689 1.57 -8.11 20.61
CA GLY A 689 2.08 -9.29 21.31
C GLY A 689 3.57 -9.51 21.03
N PHE A 690 4.00 -9.35 19.76
CA PHE A 690 5.42 -9.39 19.39
C PHE A 690 6.23 -8.30 20.10
N THR A 691 5.72 -7.07 20.17
CA THR A 691 6.37 -5.96 20.88
C THR A 691 6.57 -6.29 22.37
N SER A 692 5.56 -6.87 23.01
CA SER A 692 5.62 -7.22 24.42
C SER A 692 6.63 -8.36 24.68
N ARG A 693 6.60 -9.43 23.90
CA ARG A 693 7.53 -10.55 23.98
C ARG A 693 8.96 -10.13 23.67
N LEU A 694 9.17 -9.27 22.66
CA LEU A 694 10.47 -8.73 22.31
C LEU A 694 11.14 -8.06 23.51
N LYS A 695 10.41 -7.19 24.22
CA LYS A 695 10.94 -6.48 25.40
C LYS A 695 11.35 -7.43 26.54
N VAL A 696 10.56 -8.47 26.77
CA VAL A 696 10.88 -9.48 27.79
C VAL A 696 12.16 -10.23 27.42
N LEU A 697 12.23 -10.78 26.20
CA LEU A 697 13.39 -11.55 25.74
C LEU A 697 14.67 -10.70 25.70
N MET A 698 14.57 -9.44 25.28
CA MET A 698 15.71 -8.52 25.34
C MET A 698 16.17 -8.26 26.76
N ALA A 699 15.26 -8.06 27.71
CA ALA A 699 15.60 -7.85 29.12
C ALA A 699 16.26 -9.08 29.75
N GLU A 700 15.82 -10.28 29.38
CA GLU A 700 16.45 -11.55 29.81
C GLU A 700 17.87 -11.68 29.26
N PHE A 701 18.09 -11.41 27.97
CA PHE A 701 19.44 -11.45 27.39
C PHE A 701 20.38 -10.45 28.05
N LEU A 702 19.92 -9.24 28.39
CA LEU A 702 20.73 -8.18 28.99
C LEU A 702 21.22 -8.52 30.40
N GLN A 703 20.70 -9.53 31.06
CA GLN A 703 21.23 -10.07 32.31
C GLN A 703 22.64 -10.68 32.14
N ASN A 704 23.07 -11.00 30.90
CA ASN A 704 24.41 -11.46 30.60
C ASN A 704 25.46 -10.34 30.55
N VAL A 705 25.05 -9.07 30.66
CA VAL A 705 25.99 -7.92 30.65
C VAL A 705 26.69 -7.86 32.00
N PRO A 706 28.04 -7.79 32.02
CA PRO A 706 28.78 -7.72 33.27
C PRO A 706 28.38 -6.53 34.14
N ASP A 707 28.38 -6.72 35.45
CA ASP A 707 28.20 -5.65 36.43
C ASP A 707 29.30 -4.59 36.24
N GLY A 708 28.92 -3.31 36.17
CA GLY A 708 29.87 -2.23 35.96
C GLY A 708 30.28 -2.00 34.49
N ALA A 709 29.75 -2.75 33.52
CA ALA A 709 30.03 -2.55 32.10
C ALA A 709 29.79 -1.07 31.67
N ASP A 710 30.66 -0.57 30.81
CA ASP A 710 30.58 0.81 30.31
C ASP A 710 29.34 1.04 29.45
N GLY A 711 29.05 2.32 29.16
CA GLY A 711 27.90 2.68 28.32
C GLY A 711 27.98 2.21 26.85
N GLN A 712 29.19 1.89 26.36
CA GLN A 712 29.38 1.36 24.99
C GLN A 712 29.03 -0.12 24.96
N ILE A 713 29.48 -0.90 25.95
CA ILE A 713 29.13 -2.33 26.10
C ILE A 713 27.61 -2.48 26.21
N LYS A 714 26.96 -1.66 27.06
CA LYS A 714 25.50 -1.69 27.22
C LYS A 714 24.74 -1.40 25.92
N ARG A 715 25.21 -0.42 25.11
CA ARG A 715 24.59 -0.10 23.81
C ARG A 715 24.82 -1.21 22.77
N SER A 716 26.00 -1.84 22.73
CA SER A 716 26.25 -3.00 21.87
C SER A 716 25.41 -4.20 22.33
N ALA A 717 25.34 -4.46 23.63
CA ALA A 717 24.55 -5.53 24.22
C ALA A 717 23.06 -5.45 23.86
N ASN A 718 22.47 -4.24 23.78
CA ASN A 718 21.10 -4.06 23.31
C ASN A 718 20.89 -4.57 21.87
N ARG A 719 21.91 -4.44 20.98
CA ARG A 719 21.83 -4.97 19.61
C ARG A 719 21.93 -6.49 19.59
N PHE A 720 22.80 -7.09 20.42
CA PHE A 720 22.80 -8.54 20.64
C PHE A 720 21.49 -9.04 21.21
N ALA A 721 20.92 -8.33 22.19
CA ALA A 721 19.63 -8.65 22.79
C ALA A 721 18.49 -8.64 21.76
N LEU A 722 18.45 -7.62 20.86
CA LEU A 722 17.49 -7.59 19.76
C LEU A 722 17.61 -8.84 18.86
N VAL A 723 18.83 -9.20 18.47
CA VAL A 723 19.08 -10.34 17.58
C VAL A 723 18.75 -11.66 18.30
N ALA A 724 19.14 -11.84 19.56
CA ALA A 724 18.78 -13.02 20.34
C ALA A 724 17.25 -13.19 20.42
N ALA A 725 16.55 -12.11 20.78
CA ALA A 725 15.09 -12.08 20.86
C ALA A 725 14.42 -12.34 19.50
N ALA A 726 14.99 -11.83 18.40
CA ALA A 726 14.47 -12.06 17.06
C ALA A 726 14.48 -13.54 16.66
N GLY A 727 15.58 -14.25 16.97
CA GLY A 727 15.65 -15.69 16.71
C GLY A 727 14.74 -16.52 17.63
N GLU A 728 14.55 -16.13 18.89
CA GLU A 728 13.57 -16.76 19.79
C GLU A 728 12.13 -16.56 19.30
N LEU A 729 11.79 -15.34 18.87
CA LEU A 729 10.47 -15.03 18.29
C LEU A 729 10.22 -15.77 16.97
N ALA A 730 11.27 -16.19 16.27
CA ALA A 730 11.20 -16.97 15.03
C ALA A 730 11.32 -18.48 15.27
N SER A 731 11.25 -18.98 16.50
CA SER A 731 11.42 -20.41 16.85
C SER A 731 10.47 -21.34 16.09
N ASP A 732 9.20 -20.92 15.90
CA ASP A 732 8.21 -21.68 15.12
C ASP A 732 8.59 -21.80 13.63
N ILE A 733 9.41 -20.89 13.12
CA ILE A 733 9.86 -20.84 11.74
C ILE A 733 11.15 -21.63 11.58
N THR A 734 12.11 -21.42 12.47
CA THR A 734 13.41 -22.10 12.44
C THR A 734 13.34 -23.54 12.91
N GLY A 735 12.34 -23.89 13.72
CA GLY A 735 12.26 -25.16 14.43
C GLY A 735 13.29 -25.32 15.55
N TRP A 736 13.93 -24.23 15.97
CA TRP A 736 14.89 -24.25 17.05
C TRP A 736 14.20 -24.42 18.40
N PRO A 737 14.82 -25.19 19.34
CA PRO A 737 14.34 -25.25 20.72
C PRO A 737 14.49 -23.87 21.40
N GLU A 738 13.65 -23.63 22.40
CA GLU A 738 13.71 -22.44 23.23
C GLU A 738 15.12 -22.24 23.81
N GLY A 739 15.65 -21.03 23.75
CA GLY A 739 16.98 -20.67 24.21
C GLY A 739 18.13 -20.90 23.26
N GLU A 740 17.92 -21.53 22.07
CA GLU A 740 19.01 -21.77 21.13
C GLU A 740 19.53 -20.48 20.51
N SER A 741 18.64 -19.56 20.14
CA SER A 741 19.05 -18.25 19.64
C SER A 741 19.86 -17.48 20.69
N SER A 742 19.34 -17.42 21.88
CA SER A 742 19.98 -16.75 23.02
C SER A 742 21.35 -17.36 23.34
N ARG A 743 21.49 -18.71 23.29
CA ARG A 743 22.76 -19.43 23.50
C ARG A 743 23.79 -19.01 22.42
N GLY A 744 23.41 -19.12 21.14
CA GLY A 744 24.32 -18.85 20.04
C GLY A 744 24.75 -17.37 19.98
N VAL A 745 23.80 -16.44 20.17
CA VAL A 745 24.08 -15.01 20.21
C VAL A 745 24.93 -14.63 21.44
N LYS A 746 24.67 -15.25 22.59
CA LYS A 746 25.51 -15.05 23.80
C LYS A 746 26.94 -15.49 23.56
N ALA A 747 27.18 -16.63 22.94
CA ALA A 747 28.55 -17.09 22.61
C ALA A 747 29.30 -16.06 21.72
N CYS A 748 28.57 -15.41 20.78
CA CYS A 748 29.14 -14.34 19.96
C CYS A 748 29.37 -13.05 20.76
N PHE A 749 28.48 -12.70 21.70
CA PHE A 749 28.67 -11.57 22.62
C PHE A 749 29.87 -11.75 23.51
N ASP A 750 30.03 -12.95 24.11
CA ASP A 750 31.17 -13.29 24.98
C ASP A 750 32.51 -13.22 24.21
N ALA A 751 32.54 -13.74 22.94
CA ALA A 751 33.72 -13.69 22.10
C ALA A 751 34.07 -12.22 21.71
N TRP A 752 33.09 -11.40 21.42
CA TRP A 752 33.28 -9.98 21.14
C TRP A 752 33.80 -9.24 22.41
N LEU A 753 33.24 -9.52 23.56
CA LEU A 753 33.63 -8.91 24.84
C LEU A 753 35.06 -9.30 25.24
N ALA A 754 35.46 -10.55 25.01
CA ALA A 754 36.81 -11.03 25.28
C ALA A 754 37.88 -10.32 24.42
N GLU A 755 37.58 -10.06 23.12
CA GLU A 755 38.51 -9.30 22.28
C GLU A 755 38.56 -7.79 22.63
N ARG A 756 37.40 -7.22 22.97
CA ARG A 756 37.30 -5.79 23.29
C ARG A 756 37.87 -5.46 24.68
N GLY A 757 37.76 -6.35 25.64
CA GLY A 757 38.02 -6.09 27.04
C GLY A 757 36.86 -5.35 27.74
N GLU A 758 36.84 -5.45 29.09
CA GLU A 758 35.72 -4.95 29.91
C GLU A 758 35.72 -3.42 30.10
N GLY A 759 36.89 -2.74 29.83
CA GLY A 759 37.03 -1.29 30.00
C GLY A 759 36.54 -0.47 28.79
N SER A 760 36.54 0.85 28.93
CA SER A 760 36.23 1.72 27.78
C SER A 760 37.29 1.53 26.69
N HIS A 761 36.85 1.36 25.43
CA HIS A 761 37.75 1.16 24.30
C HIS A 761 38.80 2.29 24.17
N GLU A 762 38.43 3.53 24.43
CA GLU A 762 39.32 4.67 24.43
C GLU A 762 40.40 4.51 25.52
N SER A 763 40.04 3.95 26.68
CA SER A 763 40.98 3.68 27.77
C SER A 763 41.94 2.56 27.42
N ASN A 764 41.42 1.45 26.90
CA ASN A 764 42.25 0.31 26.47
C ASN A 764 43.19 0.70 25.30
N GLN A 765 42.70 1.45 24.32
CA GLN A 765 43.50 1.96 23.20
C GLN A 765 44.60 2.92 23.67
N ALA A 766 44.28 3.79 24.65
CA ALA A 766 45.27 4.70 25.22
C ALA A 766 46.39 3.92 25.95
N ILE A 767 46.04 2.95 26.76
CA ILE A 767 46.97 2.06 27.49
C ILE A 767 47.85 1.29 26.51
N GLU A 768 47.25 0.58 25.52
CA GLU A 768 47.98 -0.25 24.55
C GLU A 768 48.87 0.60 23.62
N SER A 769 48.41 1.80 23.22
CA SER A 769 49.22 2.71 22.42
C SER A 769 50.48 3.15 23.15
N VAL A 770 50.36 3.54 24.40
CA VAL A 770 51.51 3.92 25.24
C VAL A 770 52.43 2.73 25.53
N ARG A 771 51.84 1.55 25.83
CA ARG A 771 52.58 0.30 26.06
C ARG A 771 53.38 -0.13 24.83
N ALA A 772 52.77 -0.19 23.67
CA ALA A 772 53.45 -0.54 22.42
C ALA A 772 54.66 0.38 22.11
N ARG A 773 54.48 1.70 22.32
CA ARG A 773 55.55 2.65 22.10
C ARG A 773 56.70 2.53 23.13
N LEU A 774 56.37 2.26 24.41
CA LEU A 774 57.36 1.97 25.41
C LEU A 774 58.11 0.66 25.17
N LEU A 775 57.45 -0.39 24.71
CA LEU A 775 58.07 -1.65 24.27
C LEU A 775 59.00 -1.46 23.10
N THR A 776 58.60 -0.67 22.10
CA THR A 776 59.37 -0.44 20.87
C THR A 776 60.60 0.42 21.12
N TRP A 777 60.49 1.43 21.99
CA TRP A 777 61.49 2.47 22.12
C TRP A 777 62.09 2.59 23.53
N GLY A 778 61.58 1.84 24.54
CA GLY A 778 61.95 1.98 25.93
C GLY A 778 63.45 1.76 26.19
N ASP A 779 64.03 0.79 25.54
CA ASP A 779 65.46 0.51 25.70
C ASP A 779 66.38 1.48 24.97
N SER A 780 65.92 2.04 23.82
CA SER A 780 66.72 2.93 22.97
C SER A 780 66.60 4.40 23.24
N ARG A 781 65.56 4.83 23.94
CA ARG A 781 65.22 6.24 24.16
C ARG A 781 65.27 6.71 25.63
N PHE A 782 65.53 5.79 26.54
CA PHE A 782 65.67 6.10 27.95
C PHE A 782 67.11 5.73 28.40
N GLY A 783 68.04 6.67 28.40
CA GLY A 783 69.39 6.44 28.89
C GLY A 783 70.42 7.41 28.26
N GLN A 784 71.67 7.38 28.79
CA GLN A 784 72.77 8.33 28.37
C GLN A 784 73.49 7.97 27.05
N ALA A 785 73.15 6.82 26.44
CA ALA A 785 73.90 6.26 25.29
C ALA A 785 73.17 6.44 23.95
N ALA A 786 72.13 7.25 23.81
CA ALA A 786 71.31 7.31 22.60
C ALA A 786 71.91 8.29 21.55
N ASN A 787 72.12 7.81 20.33
CA ASN A 787 72.26 8.59 19.10
C ASN A 787 70.95 9.27 18.61
N ALA A 788 69.98 9.44 19.46
CA ALA A 788 68.63 9.92 19.15
C ALA A 788 68.08 10.75 20.30
N PRO A 789 67.04 11.57 20.09
CA PRO A 789 66.38 12.33 21.15
C PRO A 789 65.93 11.46 22.34
N VAL A 790 66.44 11.81 23.55
CA VAL A 790 66.12 11.09 24.82
C VAL A 790 64.70 11.42 25.22
N TRP A 791 63.90 10.39 25.49
CA TRP A 791 62.49 10.51 25.91
C TRP A 791 62.32 10.80 27.38
N GLY A 792 63.28 10.43 28.18
CA GLY A 792 63.28 10.60 29.65
C GLY A 792 64.32 9.78 30.34
N VAL A 793 64.03 9.38 31.59
CA VAL A 793 64.88 8.57 32.47
C VAL A 793 64.18 7.28 32.86
N ARG A 794 64.86 6.15 32.63
CA ARG A 794 64.34 4.84 33.14
C ARG A 794 64.94 4.60 34.54
N THR A 795 64.07 4.27 35.46
CA THR A 795 64.48 3.79 36.80
C THR A 795 64.22 2.29 36.88
N GLU A 796 64.60 1.62 37.96
CA GLU A 796 64.30 0.17 38.19
C GLU A 796 62.78 -0.19 38.12
N ARG A 797 61.90 0.79 38.39
CA ARG A 797 60.45 0.55 38.52
C ARG A 797 59.60 1.37 37.57
N ASP A 798 60.10 2.51 37.01
CA ASP A 798 59.26 3.49 36.33
C ASP A 798 59.99 4.13 35.14
N PHE A 799 59.21 4.62 34.22
CA PHE A 799 59.63 5.47 33.12
C PHE A 799 59.30 6.93 33.43
N TRP A 800 60.28 7.79 33.64
CA TRP A 800 60.11 9.22 33.83
C TRP A 800 60.20 9.91 32.50
N VAL A 801 59.07 10.32 31.89
CA VAL A 801 58.93 10.83 30.55
C VAL A 801 58.88 12.37 30.58
N TYR A 802 59.66 13.03 29.71
CA TYR A 802 59.57 14.47 29.57
C TYR A 802 58.17 14.90 29.08
N PRO A 803 57.59 16.04 29.52
CA PRO A 803 56.25 16.49 29.16
C PRO A 803 56.03 16.66 27.65
N ALA A 804 57.03 17.17 26.90
CA ALA A 804 56.96 17.26 25.44
C ALA A 804 56.89 15.88 24.80
N THR A 805 57.76 14.95 25.22
CA THR A 805 57.81 13.57 24.72
C THR A 805 56.52 12.79 25.04
N PHE A 806 55.97 12.97 26.25
CA PHE A 806 54.71 12.36 26.60
C PHE A 806 53.61 12.84 25.65
N ARG A 807 53.52 14.14 25.36
CA ARG A 807 52.52 14.72 24.51
C ARG A 807 52.73 14.36 23.04
N ASP A 808 53.94 14.56 22.51
CA ASP A 808 54.19 14.59 21.08
C ASP A 808 54.59 13.21 20.52
N GLU A 809 55.13 12.32 21.38
CA GLU A 809 55.60 10.99 20.97
C GLU A 809 54.76 9.87 21.60
N LEU A 810 54.59 9.77 22.93
CA LEU A 810 53.83 8.68 23.54
C LEU A 810 52.35 8.82 23.35
N CYS A 811 51.82 10.02 23.30
CA CYS A 811 50.38 10.27 23.09
C CYS A 811 50.09 10.67 21.63
N ARG A 812 50.99 10.43 20.68
CA ARG A 812 50.86 10.86 19.28
C ARG A 812 49.57 10.31 18.67
N GLY A 813 48.68 11.23 18.25
CA GLY A 813 47.35 10.86 17.71
C GLY A 813 46.24 10.71 18.76
N LEU A 814 46.54 10.91 20.05
CA LEU A 814 45.63 10.87 21.15
C LEU A 814 45.67 12.18 21.95
N ASP A 815 44.60 12.53 22.65
CA ASP A 815 44.63 13.66 23.60
C ASP A 815 45.43 13.25 24.84
N HIS A 816 46.59 13.87 25.01
CA HIS A 816 47.54 13.58 26.09
C HIS A 816 46.92 13.76 27.48
N ARG A 817 45.94 14.67 27.68
CA ARG A 817 45.24 14.87 28.93
C ARG A 817 44.35 13.70 29.27
N ASN A 818 43.61 13.20 28.26
CA ASN A 818 42.78 12.01 28.41
C ASN A 818 43.65 10.78 28.68
N VAL A 819 44.74 10.59 27.93
CA VAL A 819 45.69 9.48 28.14
C VAL A 819 46.29 9.55 29.56
N ALA A 820 46.71 10.71 30.06
CA ALA A 820 47.22 10.86 31.42
C ALA A 820 46.17 10.48 32.48
N LYS A 821 44.91 10.87 32.25
CA LYS A 821 43.79 10.48 33.14
C LYS A 821 43.57 8.97 33.14
N VAL A 822 43.50 8.36 31.93
CA VAL A 822 43.28 6.90 31.78
C VAL A 822 44.42 6.10 32.47
N LEU A 823 45.68 6.49 32.23
CA LEU A 823 46.85 5.82 32.85
C LEU A 823 46.83 5.95 34.37
N ARG A 824 46.43 7.11 34.92
CA ARG A 824 46.26 7.31 36.32
C ARG A 824 45.16 6.45 36.92
N ASP A 825 43.97 6.47 36.26
CA ASP A 825 42.79 5.76 36.72
C ASP A 825 42.98 4.22 36.73
N ASN A 826 44.02 3.73 36.00
CA ASN A 826 44.45 2.33 35.97
C ASN A 826 45.78 2.08 36.73
N ASP A 827 46.20 2.99 37.57
CA ASP A 827 47.39 2.90 38.39
C ASP A 827 48.71 2.74 37.61
N PHE A 828 48.78 3.15 36.34
CA PHE A 828 49.98 3.18 35.52
C PHE A 828 50.68 4.54 35.51
N LEU A 829 50.05 5.59 36.00
CA LEU A 829 50.62 6.92 36.12
C LEU A 829 50.37 7.47 37.52
N SER A 830 51.42 8.02 38.16
CA SER A 830 51.34 8.52 39.50
C SER A 830 50.48 9.78 39.68
N ASP A 831 50.43 10.64 38.63
CA ASP A 831 49.61 11.88 38.61
C ASP A 831 49.29 12.28 37.16
N THR A 832 48.14 12.91 36.93
CA THR A 832 47.73 13.45 35.63
C THR A 832 48.54 14.63 35.17
N ALA A 833 49.31 15.28 36.03
CA ALA A 833 50.24 16.37 35.75
C ALA A 833 51.68 15.91 35.91
N ALA A 834 52.59 16.55 35.17
CA ALA A 834 54.03 16.28 35.31
C ALA A 834 54.55 16.74 36.66
N VAL A 835 55.12 15.79 37.42
CA VAL A 835 55.68 16.00 38.76
C VAL A 835 57.17 16.34 38.69
N THR A 836 57.68 17.16 39.65
CA THR A 836 59.09 17.51 39.72
C THR A 836 59.87 16.39 40.37
N LYS A 837 60.86 15.86 39.65
CA LYS A 837 61.81 14.82 40.13
C LYS A 837 63.28 15.27 40.01
N ARG A 838 64.11 14.82 40.94
CA ARG A 838 65.58 15.02 40.86
C ARG A 838 66.22 13.90 40.03
N ILE A 839 66.88 14.27 38.95
CA ILE A 839 67.56 13.33 38.05
C ILE A 839 68.78 12.72 38.76
N PRO A 840 68.96 11.38 38.71
CA PRO A 840 70.23 10.79 39.17
C PRO A 840 71.44 11.43 38.46
N GLY A 841 72.37 12.08 39.25
CA GLY A 841 73.50 12.75 38.72
C GLY A 841 73.37 14.24 38.37
N GLY A 842 72.26 14.93 38.60
CA GLY A 842 72.13 16.40 38.46
C GLY A 842 70.69 16.92 38.28
N GLY A 843 70.44 18.12 38.74
CA GLY A 843 69.25 18.96 38.51
C GLY A 843 67.86 18.37 38.75
N THR A 844 66.85 19.25 38.84
CA THR A 844 65.41 18.87 38.94
C THR A 844 64.70 19.24 37.67
N ARG A 845 63.78 18.33 37.19
CA ARG A 845 62.87 18.55 36.00
C ARG A 845 61.54 17.99 36.26
N LYS A 846 60.54 18.36 35.43
CA LYS A 846 59.18 17.84 35.42
C LYS A 846 59.11 16.60 34.53
N PHE A 847 58.40 15.56 35.02
CA PHE A 847 58.23 14.30 34.32
C PHE A 847 56.81 13.75 34.56
N TYR A 848 56.28 13.05 33.56
CA TYR A 848 55.23 12.05 33.76
C TYR A 848 55.87 10.74 34.21
N VAL A 849 55.42 10.17 35.32
CA VAL A 849 56.00 8.98 35.93
C VAL A 849 55.09 7.78 35.60
N ILE A 850 55.49 6.98 34.62
CA ILE A 850 54.72 5.80 34.13
C ILE A 850 55.36 4.56 34.81
N SER A 851 54.48 3.74 35.47
CA SER A 851 54.90 2.50 36.13
C SER A 851 55.33 1.43 35.12
N GLY A 852 56.44 0.70 35.43
CA GLY A 852 56.89 -0.47 34.69
C GLY A 852 55.85 -1.62 34.66
N ARG A 853 54.90 -1.65 35.56
CA ARG A 853 53.74 -2.59 35.54
C ARG A 853 52.95 -2.51 34.23
N LEU A 854 52.99 -1.37 33.55
CA LEU A 854 52.39 -1.20 32.21
C LEU A 854 53.01 -2.20 31.19
N LEU A 855 54.28 -2.60 31.38
CA LEU A 855 54.97 -3.55 30.47
C LEU A 855 54.89 -5.00 31.02
N GLY A 856 54.21 -5.28 32.14
CA GLY A 856 54.16 -6.58 32.78
C GLY A 856 55.36 -6.87 33.70
N GLU A 857 56.14 -5.83 34.02
CA GLU A 857 57.21 -5.97 35.00
C GLU A 857 56.63 -6.03 36.43
N GLU A 858 56.58 -7.20 37.06
CA GLU A 858 56.19 -7.30 38.45
C GLU A 858 57.26 -6.68 39.38
N PRO A 859 56.87 -5.94 40.43
CA PRO A 859 57.83 -5.47 41.42
C PRO A 859 58.39 -6.66 42.14
N GLU A 860 59.71 -6.85 42.10
CA GLU A 860 60.39 -7.79 43.03
C GLU A 860 59.93 -7.49 44.45
N THR A 861 59.29 -8.46 45.09
CA THR A 861 58.92 -8.39 46.48
C THR A 861 60.22 -8.25 47.28
N PRO A 862 60.39 -7.22 48.10
CA PRO A 862 61.63 -7.12 48.89
C PRO A 862 61.67 -8.35 49.82
N VAL A 863 62.75 -9.15 49.67
CA VAL A 863 63.09 -10.20 50.61
C VAL A 863 63.17 -9.55 51.97
N PRO A 864 62.43 -10.03 53.05
CA PRO A 864 62.58 -9.49 54.35
C PRO A 864 64.01 -9.74 54.83
N THR A 865 64.81 -8.68 55.02
CA THR A 865 66.11 -8.76 55.71
C THR A 865 65.85 -9.07 57.18
N GLN A 866 66.21 -10.27 57.62
CA GLN A 866 66.27 -10.59 59.00
C GLN A 866 67.29 -9.69 59.76
N LEU A 867 66.90 -9.13 60.86
CA LEU A 867 67.68 -8.24 61.67
C LEU A 867 68.64 -8.99 62.67
N ASP A 868 69.05 -10.27 62.38
CA ASP A 868 70.05 -10.95 63.10
C ASP A 868 71.04 -11.73 62.19
N GLY A 869 72.23 -11.38 62.27
CA GLY A 869 73.39 -11.74 61.43
C GLY A 869 73.82 -13.22 61.61
N SER A 870 73.05 -14.24 61.30
CA SER A 870 73.50 -15.62 61.23
C SER A 870 73.16 -16.25 59.87
N PRO A 871 74.07 -16.90 59.17
CA PRO A 871 73.85 -17.57 57.89
C PRO A 871 73.30 -19.00 58.19
N TYR A 872 72.10 -19.30 57.58
CA TYR A 872 71.68 -20.70 57.43
C TYR A 872 72.17 -21.30 56.16
N THR A 873 73.09 -22.22 56.26
CA THR A 873 73.41 -23.26 55.25
C THR A 873 72.29 -24.28 55.29
N VAL A 874 71.63 -24.55 54.15
CA VAL A 874 71.52 -25.81 53.36
C VAL A 874 70.74 -25.48 52.10
#